data_1bf7a4ae98f3b4e6958cc75d1eb6396a
#
_entry.id   1bf7a4ae98f3b4e6958cc75d1eb6396a
#
_cell.length_a   1.000
_cell.length_b   1.000
_cell.length_c   1.000
_cell.angle_alpha   90.00
_cell.angle_beta   90.00
_cell.angle_gamma   90.00
#
_symmetry.space_group_name_H-M   'P 1'
#
loop_
_entity.id
_entity.type
_entity.pdbx_description
1 polymer ?
#
loop_
_entity_poly.entity_id
_entity_poly.type
_entity_poly.pdbx_seq_one_letter_code
_entity_poly.pdbx_strand_id
1 'polypeptide(L)'
;NAVDPTVVPGNIAMTAQRVELANGTAVRADTTGGADAGAITLNVDTLKTQSGPDGRVLISSDSNCGSQCVGGQAGYITLQGIPGFTPPSTRLYRHVTAPDSEPNRAITYYFAREFDLRGTDIHSDAIGNAPGGIVMMRTNGQASLIDSGVSVTTQDFTINDNKPNGQPAQNQGFSRIDIMGRDIVLKDSTIKANAEVSDIGSCPLCQGGPSAGEIWLRAEHSFTADNSLIANTGHGRAQAGITKIIKDHYFSFGAVWDAPYPDAPIDTVKLTNSEVTVEALHEGLPGYLRIRGDTIILDHSVVNSQVNNVTNVLDSQGRLIDVVGAGEAGTVVTDGRSVQGSLLMSAKNLDITGGGIIAPTQGNRIANRIELHADVLTTSPGTRAGGTLAAPRILDVADPSRVVISSSSGSTGGAGMISITGVSGPIPDDVPYPPSSTIRLTGTDVLTDTSSIGLGGRIEMRARGPIELHNTNISANVTDLRPQSVNGQEQSGNIDLSAGNILMEGGGISALTRGTRSGGNVSLSAAQSVTVSDGAAISASSTGLGNAGNITINSGPRFLAQNASITTEANQASGGDIIIQAIDSIRFINGRLSTSVLGGPDTSGGNITLDPAVVTLQNSHVLAQAVQGQGGNITIIAGTFLADPTSVISASSQFGLSGAVNIQS
;
A
#
# COMPACT_ATOMS: atom_id res chain seq x y z
N ASN A 1 16.78 -21.65 37.53
CA ASN A 1 16.25 -22.98 37.30
C ASN A 1 16.80 -23.47 35.98
N ALA A 2 17.65 -24.50 36.01
CA ALA A 2 18.13 -25.14 34.80
C ALA A 2 16.93 -25.77 34.06
N VAL A 3 16.73 -25.40 32.82
CA VAL A 3 15.73 -25.99 31.95
C VAL A 3 16.19 -27.39 31.61
N ASP A 4 15.40 -28.40 31.95
CA ASP A 4 15.64 -29.76 31.50
C ASP A 4 15.22 -29.86 30.01
N PRO A 5 16.15 -29.98 29.06
CA PRO A 5 15.84 -30.07 27.65
C PRO A 5 15.14 -31.38 27.24
N THR A 6 14.88 -32.27 28.20
CA THR A 6 14.22 -33.56 27.96
C THR A 6 12.71 -33.52 28.23
N VAL A 7 12.14 -32.38 28.68
CA VAL A 7 10.70 -32.26 28.88
C VAL A 7 10.00 -32.22 27.52
N VAL A 8 9.35 -33.29 27.15
CA VAL A 8 8.52 -33.35 25.95
C VAL A 8 7.21 -32.58 26.23
N PRO A 9 6.84 -31.57 25.41
CA PRO A 9 5.61 -30.81 25.59
C PRO A 9 4.39 -31.76 25.51
N GLY A 10 3.39 -31.50 26.36
CA GLY A 10 2.14 -32.23 26.33
C GLY A 10 1.31 -31.90 25.10
N ASN A 11 1.04 -32.87 24.25
CA ASN A 11 0.21 -32.69 23.06
C ASN A 11 -1.24 -33.07 23.33
N ILE A 12 -2.18 -32.34 22.72
CA ILE A 12 -3.61 -32.62 22.73
C ILE A 12 -4.04 -33.04 21.34
N ALA A 13 -4.57 -34.24 21.18
CA ALA A 13 -5.15 -34.68 19.92
C ALA A 13 -6.60 -35.15 20.16
N MET A 14 -7.54 -34.56 19.45
CA MET A 14 -8.95 -34.94 19.49
C MET A 14 -9.41 -35.32 18.09
N THR A 15 -10.13 -36.43 17.97
CA THR A 15 -10.71 -36.88 16.69
C THR A 15 -12.18 -37.20 16.88
N ALA A 16 -13.06 -36.44 16.22
CA ALA A 16 -14.50 -36.62 16.27
C ALA A 16 -15.17 -36.05 15.00
N GLN A 17 -16.29 -36.60 14.58
CA GLN A 17 -17.04 -36.05 13.47
C GLN A 17 -17.55 -34.62 13.79
N ARG A 18 -18.01 -34.40 15.02
CA ARG A 18 -18.50 -33.12 15.49
C ARG A 18 -17.91 -32.79 16.86
N VAL A 19 -17.35 -31.61 16.97
CA VAL A 19 -16.90 -31.03 18.23
C VAL A 19 -17.67 -29.74 18.47
N GLU A 20 -18.23 -29.62 19.66
CA GLU A 20 -18.88 -28.39 20.16
C GLU A 20 -18.19 -27.96 21.44
N LEU A 21 -17.69 -26.72 21.47
CA LEU A 21 -17.09 -26.11 22.64
C LEU A 21 -17.93 -24.89 23.02
N ALA A 22 -18.30 -24.75 24.26
CA ALA A 22 -19.18 -23.65 24.67
C ALA A 22 -18.85 -23.14 26.08
N ASN A 23 -19.30 -21.93 26.37
CA ASN A 23 -19.44 -21.39 27.73
C ASN A 23 -18.13 -21.43 28.54
N GLY A 24 -17.09 -20.75 28.07
CA GLY A 24 -15.81 -20.66 28.78
C GLY A 24 -14.92 -21.90 28.70
N THR A 25 -15.27 -22.87 27.84
CA THR A 25 -14.43 -24.06 27.63
C THR A 25 -13.03 -23.67 27.17
N ALA A 26 -12.00 -24.28 27.73
CA ALA A 26 -10.62 -24.07 27.34
C ALA A 26 -9.92 -25.40 26.93
N VAL A 27 -9.21 -25.37 25.79
CA VAL A 27 -8.30 -26.41 25.31
C VAL A 27 -6.90 -25.81 25.29
N ARG A 28 -6.05 -26.24 26.24
CA ARG A 28 -4.74 -25.60 26.46
C ARG A 28 -3.59 -26.61 26.43
N ALA A 29 -2.53 -26.25 25.70
CA ALA A 29 -1.25 -26.94 25.71
C ALA A 29 -0.10 -25.95 26.03
N ASP A 30 -0.36 -25.02 26.92
CA ASP A 30 0.52 -23.93 27.31
C ASP A 30 1.70 -24.41 28.17
N THR A 31 2.78 -23.64 28.15
CA THR A 31 3.93 -23.82 29.05
C THR A 31 4.27 -22.50 29.76
N THR A 32 4.76 -22.62 31.02
CA THR A 32 5.20 -21.48 31.84
C THR A 32 6.68 -21.60 32.18
N GLY A 33 7.51 -21.94 31.26
CA GLY A 33 8.95 -22.11 31.50
C GLY A 33 9.72 -22.11 30.20
N GLY A 34 11.00 -22.45 30.23
CA GLY A 34 11.83 -22.48 29.04
C GLY A 34 11.60 -23.66 28.09
N ALA A 35 10.58 -24.48 28.32
CA ALA A 35 10.20 -25.58 27.42
C ALA A 35 9.23 -25.08 26.35
N ASP A 36 9.22 -25.73 25.18
CA ASP A 36 8.27 -25.45 24.12
C ASP A 36 6.83 -25.78 24.57
N ALA A 37 5.85 -25.05 24.08
CA ALA A 37 4.44 -25.40 24.27
C ALA A 37 4.07 -26.63 23.42
N GLY A 38 3.02 -27.32 23.83
CA GLY A 38 2.57 -28.55 23.16
C GLY A 38 1.77 -28.24 21.88
N ALA A 39 1.55 -29.26 21.06
CA ALA A 39 0.69 -29.15 19.91
C ALA A 39 -0.77 -29.49 20.24
N ILE A 40 -1.71 -28.73 19.65
CA ILE A 40 -3.15 -29.04 19.68
C ILE A 40 -3.58 -29.42 18.26
N THR A 41 -4.13 -30.64 18.13
CA THR A 41 -4.67 -31.08 16.84
C THR A 41 -6.13 -31.52 17.02
N LEU A 42 -7.05 -30.79 16.39
CA LEU A 42 -8.45 -31.15 16.33
C LEU A 42 -8.76 -31.68 14.94
N ASN A 43 -8.90 -33.01 14.82
CA ASN A 43 -9.32 -33.68 13.60
C ASN A 43 -10.84 -33.82 13.63
N VAL A 44 -11.56 -32.94 12.90
CA VAL A 44 -13.00 -32.84 13.00
C VAL A 44 -13.63 -32.69 11.61
N ASP A 45 -14.85 -33.19 11.43
CA ASP A 45 -15.64 -32.84 10.23
C ASP A 45 -16.34 -31.47 10.41
N THR A 46 -16.84 -31.22 11.63
CA THR A 46 -17.47 -29.96 12.00
C THR A 46 -16.98 -29.48 13.37
N LEU A 47 -16.51 -28.23 13.47
CA LEU A 47 -16.21 -27.57 14.72
C LEU A 47 -17.16 -26.40 14.92
N LYS A 48 -17.89 -26.39 16.03
CA LYS A 48 -18.73 -25.27 16.45
C LYS A 48 -18.30 -24.79 17.82
N THR A 49 -18.22 -23.50 17.98
CA THR A 49 -17.91 -22.88 19.27
C THR A 49 -18.95 -21.79 19.58
N GLN A 50 -19.20 -21.57 20.86
CA GLN A 50 -20.14 -20.54 21.32
C GLN A 50 -19.69 -20.00 22.67
N SER A 51 -19.41 -18.69 22.76
CA SER A 51 -19.27 -18.03 24.06
C SER A 51 -20.55 -18.08 24.87
N GLY A 52 -20.45 -17.99 26.19
CA GLY A 52 -21.59 -18.00 27.10
C GLY A 52 -21.32 -17.16 28.34
N PRO A 53 -22.20 -17.27 29.39
CA PRO A 53 -22.07 -16.49 30.61
C PRO A 53 -20.72 -16.65 31.33
N ASP A 54 -20.09 -17.83 31.23
CA ASP A 54 -18.82 -18.13 31.88
C ASP A 54 -17.60 -17.70 31.05
N GLY A 55 -17.83 -17.13 29.87
CA GLY A 55 -16.79 -16.52 29.05
C GLY A 55 -16.69 -17.06 27.62
N ARG A 56 -15.60 -16.64 26.96
CA ARG A 56 -15.24 -17.03 25.59
C ARG A 56 -14.64 -18.43 25.56
N VAL A 57 -14.75 -19.10 24.44
CA VAL A 57 -14.03 -20.36 24.21
C VAL A 57 -12.55 -20.05 23.95
N LEU A 58 -11.65 -20.82 24.55
CA LEU A 58 -10.22 -20.61 24.43
C LEU A 58 -9.53 -21.88 23.86
N ILE A 59 -8.71 -21.68 22.82
CA ILE A 59 -7.80 -22.72 22.31
C ILE A 59 -6.40 -22.11 22.31
N SER A 60 -5.52 -22.56 23.22
CA SER A 60 -4.20 -21.94 23.37
C SER A 60 -3.05 -22.94 23.42
N SER A 61 -1.94 -22.52 22.80
CA SER A 61 -0.67 -23.24 22.86
C SER A 61 0.46 -22.24 23.05
N ASP A 62 0.45 -21.58 24.18
CA ASP A 62 1.32 -20.47 24.49
C ASP A 62 2.59 -20.90 25.21
N SER A 63 3.67 -20.18 24.97
CA SER A 63 4.88 -20.26 25.76
C SER A 63 5.08 -18.97 26.54
N ASN A 64 5.03 -19.05 27.85
CA ASN A 64 5.27 -17.91 28.74
C ASN A 64 6.51 -18.17 29.60
N CYS A 65 7.65 -17.78 29.09
CA CYS A 65 8.92 -17.94 29.78
C CYS A 65 9.34 -16.70 30.58
N GLY A 66 8.71 -15.54 30.31
CA GLY A 66 9.13 -14.26 30.86
C GLY A 66 10.45 -13.74 30.24
N SER A 67 10.76 -12.47 30.43
CA SER A 67 11.86 -11.74 29.77
C SER A 67 13.28 -12.24 30.09
N GLN A 68 13.45 -13.15 31.01
CA GLN A 68 14.77 -13.67 31.46
C GLN A 68 15.08 -15.10 31.01
N CYS A 69 14.18 -15.72 30.28
CA CYS A 69 14.36 -17.10 29.84
C CYS A 69 14.89 -17.17 28.39
N VAL A 70 15.72 -18.16 28.13
CA VAL A 70 16.13 -18.53 26.77
C VAL A 70 15.33 -19.78 26.37
N GLY A 71 14.48 -19.65 25.33
CA GLY A 71 13.79 -20.79 24.73
C GLY A 71 12.32 -20.94 25.15
N GLY A 72 11.64 -21.84 24.57
CA GLY A 72 10.20 -22.10 24.74
C GLY A 72 9.39 -21.50 23.60
N GLN A 73 9.38 -22.18 22.44
CA GLN A 73 8.54 -21.79 21.31
C GLN A 73 7.07 -22.01 21.66
N ALA A 74 6.19 -21.12 21.19
CA ALA A 74 4.77 -21.41 21.18
C ALA A 74 4.50 -22.61 20.26
N GLY A 75 3.42 -23.35 20.54
CA GLY A 75 3.16 -24.61 19.86
C GLY A 75 2.39 -24.46 18.55
N TYR A 76 1.86 -25.58 18.11
CA TYR A 76 1.09 -25.66 16.86
C TYR A 76 -0.38 -25.91 17.18
N ILE A 77 -1.28 -25.14 16.62
CA ILE A 77 -2.71 -25.39 16.67
C ILE A 77 -3.19 -25.74 15.26
N THR A 78 -3.68 -26.96 15.09
CA THR A 78 -4.18 -27.47 13.81
C THR A 78 -5.64 -27.88 13.94
N LEU A 79 -6.51 -27.20 13.21
CA LEU A 79 -7.92 -27.53 13.06
C LEU A 79 -8.12 -28.04 11.62
N GLN A 80 -8.45 -29.33 11.48
CA GLN A 80 -8.51 -29.97 10.16
C GLN A 80 -9.51 -31.12 10.11
N GLY A 81 -9.73 -31.66 8.91
CA GLY A 81 -10.56 -32.85 8.72
C GLY A 81 -9.95 -34.11 9.29
N ILE A 82 -10.76 -35.15 9.45
CA ILE A 82 -10.38 -36.43 10.02
C ILE A 82 -9.56 -37.24 9.02
N PRO A 83 -8.32 -37.63 9.34
CA PRO A 83 -7.52 -38.51 8.49
C PRO A 83 -8.25 -39.83 8.13
N GLY A 84 -8.31 -40.14 6.84
CA GLY A 84 -9.02 -41.31 6.33
C GLY A 84 -10.54 -41.20 6.23
N PHE A 85 -11.13 -40.12 6.74
CA PHE A 85 -12.53 -39.78 6.53
C PHE A 85 -12.64 -38.87 5.30
N THR A 86 -13.21 -39.36 4.22
CA THR A 86 -13.46 -38.61 3.00
C THR A 86 -14.96 -38.38 2.85
N PRO A 87 -15.51 -37.24 3.32
CA PRO A 87 -16.87 -36.87 2.91
C PRO A 87 -16.93 -36.73 1.38
N PRO A 88 -18.09 -36.86 0.72
CA PRO A 88 -18.21 -36.87 -0.75
C PRO A 88 -17.64 -35.65 -1.47
N SER A 89 -17.31 -34.59 -0.74
CA SER A 89 -16.77 -33.33 -1.23
C SER A 89 -15.29 -33.09 -0.87
N THR A 90 -14.59 -34.04 -0.26
CA THR A 90 -13.22 -33.82 0.20
C THR A 90 -12.23 -33.90 -0.96
N ARG A 91 -11.50 -32.82 -1.18
CA ARG A 91 -10.36 -32.80 -2.11
C ARG A 91 -9.09 -33.06 -1.30
N LEU A 92 -8.31 -34.02 -1.73
CA LEU A 92 -6.98 -34.30 -1.18
C LEU A 92 -5.97 -33.39 -1.85
N TYR A 93 -5.29 -32.53 -1.07
CA TYR A 93 -4.21 -31.68 -1.56
C TYR A 93 -2.87 -32.23 -1.15
N ARG A 94 -1.92 -32.29 -2.08
CA ARG A 94 -0.53 -32.60 -1.79
C ARG A 94 0.29 -31.32 -1.86
N HIS A 95 0.94 -30.96 -0.79
CA HIS A 95 1.91 -29.88 -0.77
C HIS A 95 3.32 -30.49 -0.78
N VAL A 96 4.15 -30.05 -1.69
CA VAL A 96 5.57 -30.41 -1.75
C VAL A 96 6.34 -29.26 -1.10
N THR A 97 7.00 -29.52 0.02
CA THR A 97 7.84 -28.52 0.69
C THR A 97 9.22 -28.43 0.06
N ALA A 98 9.79 -27.24 0.19
CA ALA A 98 11.01 -26.68 -0.36
C ALA A 98 12.29 -27.55 -0.37
N PRO A 99 13.31 -27.11 -1.18
CA PRO A 99 14.27 -27.98 -1.84
C PRO A 99 15.53 -28.35 -1.08
N ASP A 100 15.68 -28.20 0.19
CA ASP A 100 16.95 -28.48 0.84
C ASP A 100 16.89 -29.65 1.79
N SER A 101 17.20 -30.82 1.30
CA SER A 101 17.73 -32.00 2.00
C SER A 101 16.88 -33.25 2.22
N GLU A 102 15.60 -33.32 1.89
CA GLU A 102 14.91 -34.62 1.89
C GLU A 102 14.03 -34.85 0.65
N PRO A 103 14.11 -36.04 0.02
CA PRO A 103 13.33 -36.30 -1.18
C PRO A 103 11.83 -36.43 -0.86
N ASN A 104 11.01 -35.57 -1.46
CA ASN A 104 9.58 -35.74 -1.69
C ASN A 104 8.72 -36.27 -0.53
N ARG A 105 8.66 -35.57 0.57
CA ARG A 105 7.59 -35.78 1.56
C ARG A 105 6.31 -35.10 1.11
N ALA A 106 5.41 -35.85 0.47
CA ALA A 106 4.06 -35.39 0.20
C ALA A 106 3.31 -35.24 1.54
N ILE A 107 3.02 -34.01 1.94
CA ILE A 107 2.16 -33.76 3.10
C ILE A 107 0.71 -33.84 2.62
N THR A 108 -0.06 -34.74 3.18
CA THR A 108 -1.49 -34.85 2.90
C THR A 108 -2.25 -33.98 3.89
N TYR A 109 -3.00 -33.01 3.38
CA TYR A 109 -3.88 -32.18 4.18
C TYR A 109 -5.28 -32.81 4.25
N TYR A 110 -5.91 -32.71 5.40
CA TYR A 110 -7.28 -33.14 5.62
C TYR A 110 -8.16 -31.90 5.85
N PHE A 111 -9.28 -31.82 5.19
CA PHE A 111 -10.17 -30.68 5.25
C PHE A 111 -11.44 -31.05 6.01
N ALA A 112 -11.79 -30.26 7.03
CA ALA A 112 -13.08 -30.30 7.66
C ALA A 112 -14.19 -29.83 6.71
N ARG A 113 -15.42 -30.13 7.01
CA ARG A 113 -16.56 -29.61 6.26
C ARG A 113 -16.86 -28.16 6.60
N GLU A 114 -16.78 -27.79 7.88
CA GLU A 114 -17.17 -26.47 8.35
C GLU A 114 -16.49 -26.12 9.69
N PHE A 115 -16.12 -24.84 9.83
CA PHE A 115 -15.80 -24.22 11.10
C PHE A 115 -16.75 -23.05 11.36
N ASP A 116 -17.50 -23.07 12.48
CA ASP A 116 -18.37 -21.98 12.96
C ASP A 116 -17.90 -21.59 14.36
N LEU A 117 -17.02 -20.58 14.42
CA LEU A 117 -16.36 -20.11 15.63
C LEU A 117 -17.01 -18.80 16.08
N ARG A 118 -17.64 -18.80 17.27
CA ARG A 118 -18.31 -17.66 17.85
C ARG A 118 -17.82 -17.38 19.27
N GLY A 119 -17.34 -16.15 19.49
CA GLY A 119 -16.76 -15.76 20.77
C GLY A 119 -15.60 -16.65 21.18
N THR A 120 -14.68 -16.89 20.26
CA THR A 120 -13.56 -17.84 20.43
C THR A 120 -12.24 -17.12 20.28
N ASP A 121 -11.31 -17.40 21.17
CA ASP A 121 -9.94 -16.94 21.08
C ASP A 121 -9.02 -18.13 20.83
N ILE A 122 -8.26 -18.04 19.73
CA ILE A 122 -7.26 -19.05 19.35
C ILE A 122 -5.91 -18.35 19.33
N HIS A 123 -4.98 -18.77 20.18
CA HIS A 123 -3.67 -18.15 20.20
C HIS A 123 -2.53 -19.13 20.42
N SER A 124 -1.42 -18.81 19.78
CA SER A 124 -0.16 -19.51 19.93
C SER A 124 0.95 -18.47 20.06
N ASP A 125 0.94 -17.83 21.23
CA ASP A 125 1.75 -16.67 21.54
C ASP A 125 2.99 -17.06 22.34
N ALA A 126 4.14 -16.43 22.08
CA ALA A 126 5.36 -16.60 22.85
C ALA A 126 5.72 -15.30 23.58
N ILE A 127 5.93 -15.42 24.90
CA ILE A 127 6.48 -14.34 25.73
C ILE A 127 7.87 -14.78 26.21
N GLY A 128 8.90 -14.12 25.72
CA GLY A 128 10.29 -14.47 25.94
C GLY A 128 11.08 -14.59 24.64
N ASN A 129 12.27 -15.15 24.68
CA ASN A 129 13.22 -15.16 23.57
C ASN A 129 12.94 -16.26 22.52
N ALA A 130 11.67 -16.47 22.16
CA ALA A 130 11.26 -17.50 21.20
C ALA A 130 10.17 -16.98 20.24
N PRO A 131 10.07 -17.54 19.04
CA PRO A 131 9.03 -17.16 18.09
C PRO A 131 7.65 -17.62 18.56
N GLY A 132 6.62 -16.88 18.18
CA GLY A 132 5.24 -17.35 18.25
C GLY A 132 5.04 -18.62 17.43
N GLY A 133 3.94 -19.30 17.66
CA GLY A 133 3.68 -20.59 17.02
C GLY A 133 2.93 -20.49 15.70
N ILE A 134 2.25 -21.57 15.36
CA ILE A 134 1.51 -21.67 14.10
C ILE A 134 0.06 -22.06 14.38
N VAL A 135 -0.88 -21.31 13.82
CA VAL A 135 -2.30 -21.63 13.79
C VAL A 135 -2.72 -21.99 12.37
N MET A 136 -3.20 -23.20 12.19
CA MET A 136 -3.66 -23.71 10.87
C MET A 136 -5.12 -24.15 10.96
N MET A 137 -5.95 -23.63 10.10
CA MET A 137 -7.36 -23.99 9.98
C MET A 137 -7.65 -24.41 8.55
N ARG A 138 -8.20 -25.61 8.35
CA ARG A 138 -8.45 -26.17 7.01
C ARG A 138 -9.83 -26.73 6.87
N THR A 139 -10.65 -26.09 6.02
CA THR A 139 -11.99 -26.57 5.67
C THR A 139 -12.20 -26.48 4.16
N ASN A 140 -12.99 -27.41 3.60
CA ASN A 140 -13.45 -27.33 2.21
C ASN A 140 -14.81 -26.61 2.08
N GLY A 141 -15.40 -26.20 3.19
CA GLY A 141 -16.59 -25.38 3.28
C GLY A 141 -16.29 -23.99 3.82
N GLN A 142 -17.12 -23.53 4.73
CA GLN A 142 -16.99 -22.20 5.31
C GLN A 142 -16.12 -22.24 6.59
N ALA A 143 -15.19 -21.28 6.68
CA ALA A 143 -14.52 -20.89 7.91
C ALA A 143 -15.12 -19.57 8.41
N SER A 144 -15.97 -19.65 9.42
CA SER A 144 -16.67 -18.50 10.00
C SER A 144 -16.08 -18.17 11.36
N LEU A 145 -15.61 -16.93 11.53
CA LEU A 145 -15.15 -16.34 12.78
C LEU A 145 -16.04 -15.15 13.09
N ILE A 146 -16.84 -15.24 14.16
CA ILE A 146 -17.75 -14.21 14.60
C ILE A 146 -17.41 -13.83 16.03
N ASP A 147 -17.16 -12.57 16.31
CA ASP A 147 -16.70 -12.10 17.62
C ASP A 147 -15.52 -12.96 18.13
N SER A 148 -14.55 -13.26 17.24
CA SER A 148 -13.49 -14.23 17.51
C SER A 148 -12.11 -13.65 17.21
N GLY A 149 -11.10 -14.17 17.94
CA GLY A 149 -9.70 -13.78 17.80
C GLY A 149 -8.80 -14.94 17.37
N VAL A 150 -7.86 -14.66 16.47
CA VAL A 150 -6.74 -15.58 16.17
C VAL A 150 -5.44 -14.79 16.27
N SER A 151 -4.51 -15.25 17.13
CA SER A 151 -3.22 -14.58 17.27
C SER A 151 -2.02 -15.52 17.27
N VAL A 152 -0.92 -15.01 16.75
CA VAL A 152 0.43 -15.55 16.90
C VAL A 152 1.37 -14.37 17.17
N THR A 153 1.79 -14.24 18.42
CA THR A 153 2.59 -13.09 18.86
C THR A 153 3.93 -13.55 19.38
N THR A 154 4.99 -12.83 19.05
CA THR A 154 6.31 -12.95 19.63
C THR A 154 6.56 -11.71 20.48
N GLN A 155 6.70 -11.86 21.79
CA GLN A 155 6.97 -10.75 22.71
C GLN A 155 8.31 -10.92 23.41
N ASP A 156 8.93 -9.82 23.80
CA ASP A 156 10.18 -9.75 24.58
C ASP A 156 11.37 -10.48 23.94
N PHE A 157 11.41 -10.52 22.62
CA PHE A 157 12.54 -11.09 21.91
C PHE A 157 13.77 -10.21 22.08
N THR A 158 14.76 -10.65 22.89
CA THR A 158 16.05 -9.99 23.02
C THR A 158 17.05 -10.66 22.10
N ILE A 159 17.67 -9.88 21.21
CA ILE A 159 18.78 -10.38 20.38
C ILE A 159 20.01 -10.50 21.30
N ASN A 160 20.29 -11.71 21.77
CA ASN A 160 21.48 -11.97 22.57
C ASN A 160 22.67 -12.28 21.65
N ASP A 161 23.53 -11.28 21.42
CA ASP A 161 24.73 -11.37 20.57
C ASP A 161 25.83 -12.33 21.09
N ASN A 162 25.65 -12.92 22.26
CA ASN A 162 26.65 -13.77 22.90
C ASN A 162 26.49 -15.26 22.57
N LYS A 163 26.36 -15.63 21.30
CA LYS A 163 26.68 -17.03 20.93
C LYS A 163 28.21 -17.14 20.73
N PRO A 164 28.88 -18.10 21.41
CA PRO A 164 30.34 -18.22 21.42
C PRO A 164 30.99 -18.49 20.08
N ASN A 165 30.26 -18.64 18.99
CA ASN A 165 30.78 -19.03 17.69
C ASN A 165 30.42 -18.08 16.53
N GLY A 166 29.94 -16.87 16.75
CA GLY A 166 29.71 -15.89 15.67
C GLY A 166 28.74 -16.35 14.58
N GLN A 167 27.93 -17.38 14.83
CA GLN A 167 26.90 -17.82 13.89
C GLN A 167 25.63 -17.00 14.13
N PRO A 168 25.05 -16.37 13.08
CA PRO A 168 23.74 -15.76 13.21
C PRO A 168 22.73 -16.82 13.65
N ALA A 169 21.77 -16.43 14.47
CA ALA A 169 20.71 -17.31 14.95
C ALA A 169 19.95 -17.91 13.76
N GLN A 170 20.29 -19.12 13.34
CA GLN A 170 19.69 -19.82 12.19
C GLN A 170 18.30 -20.40 12.44
N ASN A 171 17.69 -20.16 13.58
CA ASN A 171 16.34 -20.62 13.87
C ASN A 171 15.39 -19.44 14.01
N GLN A 172 15.11 -18.79 12.91
CA GLN A 172 13.91 -17.96 12.79
C GLN A 172 12.72 -18.93 12.66
N GLY A 173 12.12 -19.32 13.77
CA GLY A 173 10.83 -19.98 13.74
C GLY A 173 9.83 -18.99 13.13
N PHE A 174 9.10 -19.43 12.10
CA PHE A 174 8.10 -18.58 11.46
C PHE A 174 6.80 -18.69 12.25
N SER A 175 6.37 -17.58 12.85
CA SER A 175 4.98 -17.45 13.31
C SER A 175 4.05 -17.42 12.10
N ARG A 176 2.96 -18.17 12.15
CA ARG A 176 2.03 -18.19 11.00
C ARG A 176 0.59 -18.41 11.42
N ILE A 177 -0.31 -17.67 10.78
CA ILE A 177 -1.74 -17.95 10.72
C ILE A 177 -2.07 -18.36 9.29
N ASP A 178 -2.63 -19.55 9.11
CA ASP A 178 -2.99 -20.10 7.82
C ASP A 178 -4.43 -20.62 7.84
N ILE A 179 -5.35 -19.86 7.30
CA ILE A 179 -6.78 -20.20 7.23
C ILE A 179 -7.13 -20.53 5.80
N MET A 180 -7.58 -21.75 5.56
CA MET A 180 -8.02 -22.24 4.26
C MET A 180 -9.49 -22.60 4.30
N GLY A 181 -10.26 -22.14 3.34
CA GLY A 181 -11.67 -22.47 3.19
C GLY A 181 -12.19 -22.25 1.78
N ARG A 182 -13.35 -22.80 1.47
CA ARG A 182 -14.08 -22.38 0.29
C ARG A 182 -14.51 -20.92 0.44
N ASP A 183 -15.10 -20.61 1.58
CA ASP A 183 -15.51 -19.28 1.97
C ASP A 183 -14.90 -18.95 3.34
N ILE A 184 -14.34 -17.75 3.50
CA ILE A 184 -13.84 -17.24 4.78
C ILE A 184 -14.69 -16.03 5.17
N VAL A 185 -15.29 -16.08 6.36
CA VAL A 185 -16.15 -15.03 6.90
C VAL A 185 -15.59 -14.54 8.23
N LEU A 186 -15.22 -13.28 8.30
CA LEU A 186 -14.83 -12.60 9.54
C LEU A 186 -15.90 -11.57 9.86
N LYS A 187 -16.44 -11.59 11.09
CA LYS A 187 -17.36 -10.58 11.57
C LYS A 187 -17.01 -10.21 13.01
N ASP A 188 -16.84 -8.91 13.27
CA ASP A 188 -16.46 -8.41 14.60
C ASP A 188 -15.21 -9.13 15.16
N SER A 189 -14.27 -9.49 14.27
CA SER A 189 -13.20 -10.46 14.57
C SER A 189 -11.81 -9.90 14.33
N THR A 190 -10.81 -10.53 14.97
CA THR A 190 -9.41 -10.10 14.83
C THR A 190 -8.49 -11.25 14.44
N ILE A 191 -7.59 -10.99 13.49
CA ILE A 191 -6.49 -11.88 13.13
C ILE A 191 -5.19 -11.11 13.29
N LYS A 192 -4.27 -11.58 14.14
CA LYS A 192 -3.04 -10.84 14.48
C LYS A 192 -1.81 -11.72 14.43
N ALA A 193 -0.80 -11.29 13.68
CA ALA A 193 0.55 -11.83 13.74
C ALA A 193 1.50 -10.69 14.11
N ASN A 194 1.94 -10.64 15.37
CA ASN A 194 2.73 -9.53 15.88
C ASN A 194 4.12 -10.00 16.33
N ALA A 195 5.12 -9.12 16.17
CA ALA A 195 6.40 -9.27 16.83
C ALA A 195 6.74 -8.00 17.59
N GLU A 196 7.16 -8.15 18.84
CA GLU A 196 7.55 -7.05 19.72
C GLU A 196 8.95 -7.28 20.26
N VAL A 197 9.84 -6.32 20.04
CA VAL A 197 11.22 -6.34 20.55
C VAL A 197 11.35 -5.26 21.61
N SER A 198 11.44 -5.66 22.87
CA SER A 198 11.43 -4.74 24.00
C SER A 198 12.79 -4.10 24.35
N ASP A 199 13.91 -4.67 23.89
CA ASP A 199 15.25 -4.14 24.23
C ASP A 199 16.11 -3.83 23.00
N ILE A 200 16.56 -2.55 22.96
CA ILE A 200 17.47 -2.01 21.96
C ILE A 200 18.90 -2.09 22.52
N GLY A 201 19.36 -3.30 22.82
CA GLY A 201 20.79 -3.50 23.07
C GLY A 201 21.59 -3.03 21.85
N SER A 202 22.65 -2.28 22.07
CA SER A 202 23.50 -1.67 21.05
C SER A 202 24.14 -2.71 20.12
N CYS A 203 23.39 -3.19 19.14
CA CYS A 203 23.96 -3.93 18.02
C CYS A 203 23.80 -3.12 16.71
N PRO A 204 24.82 -2.32 16.33
CA PRO A 204 24.76 -1.53 15.10
C PRO A 204 24.72 -2.37 13.81
N LEU A 205 24.95 -3.68 13.89
CA LEU A 205 25.08 -4.58 12.75
C LEU A 205 23.99 -5.66 12.69
N CYS A 206 23.04 -5.69 13.65
CA CYS A 206 21.92 -6.63 13.62
C CYS A 206 20.89 -6.20 12.58
N GLN A 207 21.17 -6.47 11.31
CA GLN A 207 20.16 -6.44 10.26
C GLN A 207 19.32 -7.70 10.38
N GLY A 208 18.08 -7.57 10.83
CA GLY A 208 17.13 -8.67 10.88
C GLY A 208 16.68 -9.01 12.30
N GLY A 209 15.82 -8.18 12.89
CA GLY A 209 15.00 -8.57 14.05
C GLY A 209 14.00 -9.67 13.66
N PRO A 210 13.28 -10.27 14.63
CA PRO A 210 12.23 -11.24 14.34
C PRO A 210 11.18 -10.63 13.42
N SER A 211 10.61 -11.46 12.54
CA SER A 211 9.47 -11.08 11.72
C SER A 211 8.18 -11.28 12.50
N ALA A 212 7.20 -10.39 12.31
CA ALA A 212 5.84 -10.56 12.83
C ALA A 212 5.16 -11.84 12.30
N GLY A 213 5.76 -12.53 11.35
CA GLY A 213 5.25 -13.80 10.84
C GLY A 213 4.39 -13.62 9.59
N GLU A 214 3.58 -14.61 9.30
CA GLU A 214 2.79 -14.66 8.09
C GLU A 214 1.30 -14.82 8.40
N ILE A 215 0.45 -14.09 7.69
CA ILE A 215 -1.00 -14.29 7.67
C ILE A 215 -1.41 -14.69 6.26
N TRP A 216 -1.89 -15.90 6.11
CA TRP A 216 -2.38 -16.42 4.84
C TRP A 216 -3.86 -16.76 4.97
N LEU A 217 -4.70 -16.00 4.28
CA LEU A 217 -6.14 -16.19 4.20
C LEU A 217 -6.46 -16.67 2.78
N ARG A 218 -6.68 -17.96 2.67
CA ARG A 218 -6.79 -18.65 1.38
C ARG A 218 -8.21 -19.12 1.16
N ALA A 219 -8.98 -18.32 0.42
CA ALA A 219 -10.35 -18.65 0.06
C ALA A 219 -10.44 -19.13 -1.39
N GLU A 220 -11.29 -20.12 -1.64
CA GLU A 220 -11.52 -20.62 -3.00
C GLU A 220 -12.54 -19.75 -3.74
N HIS A 221 -13.62 -19.35 -3.06
CA HIS A 221 -14.76 -18.66 -3.64
C HIS A 221 -14.93 -17.25 -3.07
N SER A 222 -15.02 -17.08 -1.73
CA SER A 222 -15.21 -15.76 -1.15
C SER A 222 -14.42 -15.53 0.13
N PHE A 223 -13.94 -14.29 0.26
CA PHE A 223 -13.41 -13.74 1.49
C PHE A 223 -14.22 -12.51 1.89
N THR A 224 -14.83 -12.52 3.07
CA THR A 224 -15.59 -11.38 3.60
C THR A 224 -15.09 -11.01 4.99
N ALA A 225 -14.88 -9.72 5.22
CA ALA A 225 -14.60 -9.17 6.54
C ALA A 225 -15.55 -8.00 6.80
N ASP A 226 -16.26 -8.05 7.93
CA ASP A 226 -17.16 -7.00 8.40
C ASP A 226 -16.76 -6.60 9.81
N ASN A 227 -16.50 -5.31 10.03
CA ASN A 227 -16.05 -4.75 11.30
C ASN A 227 -14.88 -5.53 11.92
N SER A 228 -13.89 -5.92 11.09
CA SER A 228 -12.83 -6.84 11.47
C SER A 228 -11.44 -6.27 11.23
N LEU A 229 -10.45 -6.76 12.01
CA LEU A 229 -9.06 -6.35 11.93
C LEU A 229 -8.17 -7.53 11.54
N ILE A 230 -7.37 -7.34 10.50
CA ILE A 230 -6.29 -8.26 10.12
C ILE A 230 -4.98 -7.47 10.23
N ALA A 231 -4.15 -7.79 11.23
CA ALA A 231 -2.96 -7.01 11.55
C ALA A 231 -1.70 -7.88 11.59
N ASN A 232 -0.69 -7.44 10.88
CA ASN A 232 0.65 -7.99 10.89
C ASN A 232 1.62 -6.88 11.26
N THR A 233 2.02 -6.82 12.54
CA THR A 233 2.69 -5.65 13.09
C THR A 233 4.03 -6.01 13.71
N GLY A 234 5.11 -5.38 13.22
CA GLY A 234 6.43 -5.40 13.85
C GLY A 234 6.64 -4.18 14.73
N HIS A 235 6.96 -4.36 16.01
CA HIS A 235 7.29 -3.31 16.96
C HIS A 235 8.79 -3.30 17.29
N GLY A 236 9.36 -2.12 17.54
CA GLY A 236 10.78 -1.97 17.81
C GLY A 236 11.61 -2.25 16.55
N ARG A 237 12.55 -3.19 16.63
CA ARG A 237 13.34 -3.65 15.47
C ARG A 237 12.71 -4.83 14.73
N ALA A 238 11.54 -5.30 15.16
CA ALA A 238 10.86 -6.38 14.49
C ALA A 238 10.38 -5.93 13.10
N GLN A 239 10.55 -6.82 12.13
CA GLN A 239 10.03 -6.60 10.78
C GLN A 239 8.53 -6.87 10.76
N ALA A 240 7.77 -6.08 10.01
CA ALA A 240 6.43 -6.50 9.62
C ALA A 240 6.54 -7.75 8.73
N GLY A 241 5.57 -8.65 8.85
CA GLY A 241 5.59 -9.90 8.10
C GLY A 241 4.86 -9.82 6.76
N ILE A 242 4.36 -10.95 6.33
CA ILE A 242 3.67 -11.10 5.05
C ILE A 242 2.18 -11.36 5.32
N THR A 243 1.30 -10.58 4.68
CA THR A 243 -0.14 -10.84 4.69
C THR A 243 -0.63 -11.09 3.27
N LYS A 244 -1.28 -12.24 3.05
CA LYS A 244 -1.87 -12.62 1.76
C LYS A 244 -3.34 -12.98 1.91
N ILE A 245 -4.19 -12.39 1.07
CA ILE A 245 -5.59 -12.74 0.87
C ILE A 245 -5.72 -13.18 -0.59
N ILE A 246 -5.70 -14.49 -0.82
CA ILE A 246 -5.54 -15.09 -2.14
C ILE A 246 -6.33 -16.38 -2.27
N LYS A 247 -6.53 -16.86 -3.49
CA LYS A 247 -6.99 -18.22 -3.74
C LYS A 247 -5.84 -19.21 -3.57
N ASP A 248 -6.09 -20.34 -2.95
CA ASP A 248 -5.09 -21.39 -2.88
C ASP A 248 -4.81 -21.98 -4.26
N HIS A 249 -3.55 -22.17 -4.59
CA HIS A 249 -3.14 -22.79 -5.84
C HIS A 249 -2.99 -24.29 -5.65
N TYR A 250 -3.77 -25.05 -6.39
CA TYR A 250 -3.62 -26.49 -6.48
C TYR A 250 -2.38 -26.81 -7.33
N PHE A 251 -1.35 -27.38 -6.74
CA PHE A 251 -0.29 -27.98 -7.51
C PHE A 251 -0.77 -29.26 -8.15
N SER A 252 -1.01 -29.23 -9.46
CA SER A 252 -1.12 -30.48 -10.22
C SER A 252 0.28 -31.08 -10.37
N PHE A 253 0.40 -32.37 -10.12
CA PHE A 253 1.64 -33.11 -10.31
C PHE A 253 2.15 -32.95 -11.75
N GLY A 254 3.42 -32.58 -11.92
CA GLY A 254 4.14 -32.62 -13.20
C GLY A 254 4.65 -31.28 -13.70
N ALA A 255 4.42 -30.17 -13.04
CA ALA A 255 4.99 -28.89 -13.45
C ALA A 255 6.44 -28.74 -12.91
N VAL A 256 7.35 -28.49 -13.81
CA VAL A 256 8.75 -28.21 -13.55
C VAL A 256 8.90 -26.93 -12.71
N TRP A 257 9.79 -26.94 -11.74
CA TRP A 257 10.03 -25.96 -10.68
C TRP A 257 10.47 -24.55 -11.11
N ASP A 258 10.45 -24.20 -12.37
CA ASP A 258 11.12 -22.98 -12.87
C ASP A 258 10.19 -21.76 -13.11
N ALA A 259 8.92 -21.83 -12.73
CA ALA A 259 8.06 -20.65 -12.84
C ALA A 259 7.38 -20.36 -11.48
N PRO A 260 7.55 -19.17 -10.90
CA PRO A 260 6.70 -18.72 -9.81
C PRO A 260 5.27 -18.63 -10.33
N TYR A 261 4.41 -19.57 -9.93
CA TYR A 261 2.98 -19.48 -10.27
C TYR A 261 2.39 -18.27 -9.53
N PRO A 262 1.79 -17.33 -10.24
CA PRO A 262 1.12 -16.21 -9.60
C PRO A 262 -0.02 -16.75 -8.73
N ASP A 263 -0.16 -16.20 -7.51
CA ASP A 263 -1.29 -16.50 -6.63
C ASP A 263 -2.60 -16.30 -7.40
N ALA A 264 -3.53 -17.25 -7.35
CA ALA A 264 -4.79 -17.13 -8.08
C ALA A 264 -5.75 -16.14 -7.42
N PRO A 265 -6.65 -15.48 -8.17
CA PRO A 265 -7.64 -14.59 -7.60
C PRO A 265 -8.77 -15.36 -6.90
N ILE A 266 -9.25 -14.88 -5.75
CA ILE A 266 -10.53 -15.27 -5.14
C ILE A 266 -11.65 -14.71 -6.02
N ASP A 267 -12.78 -15.38 -6.15
CA ASP A 267 -13.88 -14.84 -6.98
C ASP A 267 -14.35 -13.48 -6.41
N THR A 268 -14.53 -13.38 -5.07
CA THR A 268 -14.90 -12.12 -4.43
C THR A 268 -14.13 -11.91 -3.11
N VAL A 269 -13.52 -10.73 -2.97
CA VAL A 269 -12.98 -10.21 -1.71
C VAL A 269 -13.80 -8.99 -1.31
N LYS A 270 -14.44 -9.02 -0.14
CA LYS A 270 -15.22 -7.90 0.37
C LYS A 270 -14.78 -7.52 1.78
N LEU A 271 -14.39 -6.27 1.95
CA LEU A 271 -14.10 -5.65 3.24
C LEU A 271 -15.15 -4.57 3.50
N THR A 272 -15.83 -4.63 4.64
CA THR A 272 -16.80 -3.63 5.09
C THR A 272 -16.40 -3.17 6.48
N ASN A 273 -16.23 -1.88 6.71
CA ASN A 273 -15.79 -1.29 7.98
C ASN A 273 -14.60 -2.02 8.61
N SER A 274 -13.68 -2.50 7.77
CA SER A 274 -12.61 -3.41 8.18
C SER A 274 -11.22 -2.85 7.85
N GLU A 275 -10.22 -3.35 8.57
CA GLU A 275 -8.83 -2.94 8.36
C GLU A 275 -7.96 -4.16 8.07
N VAL A 276 -7.11 -4.04 7.05
CA VAL A 276 -6.02 -4.98 6.76
C VAL A 276 -4.73 -4.20 6.81
N THR A 277 -3.88 -4.51 7.78
CA THR A 277 -2.65 -3.75 8.00
C THR A 277 -1.40 -4.63 8.07
N VAL A 278 -0.31 -4.11 7.48
CA VAL A 278 1.04 -4.64 7.60
C VAL A 278 1.95 -3.48 7.98
N GLU A 279 2.29 -3.38 9.26
CA GLU A 279 2.95 -2.20 9.82
C GLU A 279 4.30 -2.53 10.44
N ALA A 280 5.31 -1.72 10.14
CA ALA A 280 6.54 -1.67 10.90
C ALA A 280 6.55 -0.39 11.75
N LEU A 281 6.53 -0.56 13.06
CA LEU A 281 6.54 0.53 14.03
C LEU A 281 7.95 0.63 14.63
N HIS A 282 8.56 1.82 14.59
CA HIS A 282 9.93 2.14 15.00
C HIS A 282 10.99 1.75 13.95
N GLU A 283 11.98 0.90 14.27
CA GLU A 283 13.15 0.64 13.40
C GLU A 283 12.95 -0.57 12.44
N GLY A 284 11.79 -1.22 12.46
CA GLY A 284 11.51 -2.43 11.69
C GLY A 284 11.46 -2.19 10.18
N LEU A 285 11.64 -3.26 9.39
CA LEU A 285 11.44 -3.24 7.95
C LEU A 285 9.96 -3.38 7.61
N PRO A 286 9.49 -2.71 6.55
CA PRO A 286 8.13 -2.89 6.08
C PRO A 286 7.90 -4.32 5.60
N GLY A 287 6.66 -4.79 5.78
CA GLY A 287 6.24 -6.09 5.29
C GLY A 287 5.62 -6.02 3.89
N TYR A 288 5.02 -7.12 3.51
CA TYR A 288 4.39 -7.29 2.22
C TYR A 288 2.90 -7.60 2.38
N LEU A 289 2.04 -6.84 1.69
CA LEU A 289 0.60 -7.06 1.68
C LEU A 289 0.11 -7.35 0.26
N ARG A 290 -0.56 -8.48 0.08
CA ARG A 290 -1.12 -8.88 -1.21
C ARG A 290 -2.58 -9.30 -1.07
N ILE A 291 -3.45 -8.68 -1.88
CA ILE A 291 -4.85 -9.04 -2.00
C ILE A 291 -5.14 -9.34 -3.47
N ARG A 292 -5.72 -10.50 -3.75
CA ARG A 292 -6.03 -10.89 -5.12
C ARG A 292 -7.44 -11.47 -5.24
N GLY A 293 -8.25 -10.82 -6.05
CA GLY A 293 -9.63 -11.24 -6.32
C GLY A 293 -10.04 -10.95 -7.75
N ASP A 294 -11.06 -11.66 -8.27
CA ASP A 294 -11.70 -11.23 -9.50
C ASP A 294 -12.48 -9.93 -9.27
N THR A 295 -13.18 -9.85 -8.15
CA THR A 295 -13.82 -8.63 -7.67
C THR A 295 -13.32 -8.32 -6.26
N ILE A 296 -12.82 -7.10 -6.05
CA ILE A 296 -12.44 -6.60 -4.72
C ILE A 296 -13.31 -5.39 -4.41
N ILE A 297 -14.00 -5.43 -3.27
CA ILE A 297 -14.87 -4.36 -2.77
C ILE A 297 -14.35 -3.90 -1.43
N LEU A 298 -13.96 -2.63 -1.34
CA LEU A 298 -13.62 -1.95 -0.11
C LEU A 298 -14.73 -0.95 0.22
N ASP A 299 -15.50 -1.22 1.26
CA ASP A 299 -16.58 -0.37 1.73
C ASP A 299 -16.23 0.19 3.10
N HIS A 300 -15.92 1.48 3.21
CA HIS A 300 -15.45 2.16 4.42
C HIS A 300 -14.30 1.42 5.12
N SER A 301 -13.43 0.81 4.33
CA SER A 301 -12.35 -0.05 4.80
C SER A 301 -10.98 0.51 4.46
N VAL A 302 -9.98 0.12 5.24
CA VAL A 302 -8.61 0.58 5.06
C VAL A 302 -7.68 -0.60 4.81
N VAL A 303 -6.87 -0.48 3.77
CA VAL A 303 -5.76 -1.39 3.48
C VAL A 303 -4.46 -0.60 3.66
N ASN A 304 -3.65 -0.99 4.64
CA ASN A 304 -2.52 -0.21 5.12
C ASN A 304 -1.21 -0.99 5.08
N SER A 305 -0.16 -0.33 4.58
CA SER A 305 1.22 -0.84 4.65
C SER A 305 2.16 0.26 5.11
N GLN A 306 2.04 0.66 6.38
CA GLN A 306 2.71 1.81 6.96
C GLN A 306 4.09 1.46 7.52
N VAL A 307 5.03 2.40 7.40
CA VAL A 307 6.32 2.37 8.07
C VAL A 307 6.45 3.59 8.98
N ASN A 308 6.34 3.36 10.28
CA ASN A 308 6.56 4.40 11.30
C ASN A 308 7.92 4.18 11.94
N ASN A 309 8.95 4.77 11.37
CA ASN A 309 10.31 4.68 11.90
C ASN A 309 10.71 6.02 12.51
N VAL A 310 10.35 6.24 13.77
CA VAL A 310 10.64 7.49 14.46
C VAL A 310 11.52 7.22 15.68
N THR A 311 12.83 7.33 15.49
CA THR A 311 13.74 7.66 16.59
C THR A 311 14.22 9.09 16.38
N ASN A 312 13.56 10.03 17.03
CA ASN A 312 13.95 11.43 17.04
C ASN A 312 15.17 11.58 17.94
N VAL A 313 16.33 11.89 17.39
CA VAL A 313 17.49 12.32 18.18
C VAL A 313 17.37 13.82 18.41
N LEU A 314 17.11 14.21 19.64
CA LEU A 314 17.01 15.60 20.06
C LEU A 314 18.36 16.05 20.59
N ASP A 315 18.76 17.30 20.33
CA ASP A 315 19.92 17.94 20.99
C ASP A 315 19.62 18.24 22.47
N SER A 316 20.62 18.68 23.19
CA SER A 316 20.48 19.06 24.60
C SER A 316 19.51 20.23 24.85
N GLN A 317 18.97 20.84 23.80
CA GLN A 317 18.00 21.92 23.85
C GLN A 317 16.61 21.45 23.35
N GLY A 318 16.42 20.13 23.12
CA GLY A 318 15.18 19.55 22.67
C GLY A 318 14.85 19.80 21.18
N ARG A 319 15.84 20.21 20.36
CA ARG A 319 15.67 20.39 18.93
C ARG A 319 16.03 19.11 18.21
N LEU A 320 15.23 18.75 17.21
CA LEU A 320 15.51 17.61 16.35
C LEU A 320 16.81 17.83 15.57
N ILE A 321 17.84 17.02 15.83
CA ILE A 321 19.13 17.07 15.14
C ILE A 321 19.33 15.91 14.18
N ASP A 322 18.68 14.79 14.44
CA ASP A 322 18.76 13.64 13.57
C ASP A 322 17.53 12.73 13.74
N VAL A 323 17.23 11.95 12.73
CA VAL A 323 16.24 10.88 12.78
C VAL A 323 17.01 9.61 12.48
N VAL A 324 17.41 8.89 13.51
CA VAL A 324 18.18 7.67 13.35
C VAL A 324 17.24 6.53 12.95
N GLY A 325 17.35 6.10 11.75
CA GLY A 325 16.69 4.92 11.23
C GLY A 325 17.42 4.53 9.96
N ALA A 326 18.27 3.55 10.04
CA ALA A 326 19.14 3.19 8.95
C ALA A 326 18.41 2.43 7.83
N GLY A 327 18.58 2.89 6.63
CA GLY A 327 18.48 2.06 5.44
C GLY A 327 17.28 2.33 4.55
N GLU A 328 17.53 2.16 3.29
CA GLU A 328 16.54 2.12 2.22
C GLU A 328 15.40 1.15 2.56
N ALA A 329 14.22 1.37 1.97
CA ALA A 329 13.07 0.47 2.09
C ALA A 329 13.55 -0.99 1.98
N GLY A 330 13.35 -1.74 3.05
CA GLY A 330 13.94 -3.06 3.16
C GLY A 330 13.50 -3.97 2.04
N THR A 331 14.46 -4.58 1.43
CA THR A 331 14.26 -5.59 0.42
C THR A 331 13.84 -6.89 1.10
N VAL A 332 12.58 -7.24 1.05
CA VAL A 332 12.14 -8.58 1.46
C VAL A 332 12.52 -9.53 0.33
N VAL A 333 13.46 -10.41 0.59
CA VAL A 333 13.82 -11.46 -0.36
C VAL A 333 12.81 -12.58 -0.22
N THR A 334 11.84 -12.63 -1.13
CA THR A 334 11.06 -13.83 -1.38
C THR A 334 11.49 -14.36 -2.74
N ASP A 335 11.85 -15.62 -2.83
CA ASP A 335 12.28 -16.32 -4.05
C ASP A 335 13.55 -15.77 -4.74
N GLY A 336 14.51 -15.28 -3.96
CA GLY A 336 15.78 -14.78 -4.48
C GLY A 336 15.71 -13.43 -5.20
N ARG A 337 14.58 -12.73 -5.13
CA ARG A 337 14.35 -11.38 -5.67
C ARG A 337 14.14 -10.38 -4.56
N SER A 338 14.80 -9.25 -4.67
CA SER A 338 14.61 -8.16 -3.73
C SER A 338 13.29 -7.43 -4.03
N VAL A 339 12.29 -7.62 -3.18
CA VAL A 339 11.04 -6.87 -3.25
C VAL A 339 11.07 -5.79 -2.17
N GLN A 340 11.02 -4.53 -2.56
CA GLN A 340 10.74 -3.42 -1.63
C GLN A 340 9.38 -3.69 -0.99
N GLY A 341 9.19 -3.32 0.27
CA GLY A 341 7.88 -3.40 0.92
C GLY A 341 6.82 -2.84 -0.01
N SER A 342 5.82 -3.64 -0.37
CA SER A 342 4.80 -3.23 -1.33
C SER A 342 3.41 -3.66 -0.87
N LEU A 343 2.45 -2.81 -1.19
CA LEU A 343 1.04 -3.12 -1.12
C LEU A 343 0.57 -3.41 -2.54
N LEU A 344 0.21 -4.65 -2.82
CA LEU A 344 -0.23 -5.10 -4.13
C LEU A 344 -1.68 -5.58 -4.06
N MET A 345 -2.54 -4.93 -4.85
CA MET A 345 -3.91 -5.38 -5.06
C MET A 345 -4.12 -5.69 -6.54
N SER A 346 -4.72 -6.83 -6.82
CA SER A 346 -4.97 -7.26 -8.20
C SER A 346 -6.39 -7.77 -8.37
N ALA A 347 -7.17 -7.16 -9.27
CA ALA A 347 -8.57 -7.49 -9.51
C ALA A 347 -9.00 -7.22 -10.96
N LYS A 348 -10.01 -7.94 -11.46
CA LYS A 348 -10.72 -7.49 -12.66
C LYS A 348 -11.50 -6.21 -12.34
N ASN A 349 -12.24 -6.22 -11.22
CA ASN A 349 -12.98 -5.07 -10.72
C ASN A 349 -12.51 -4.71 -9.32
N LEU A 350 -12.06 -3.48 -9.13
CA LEU A 350 -11.70 -2.92 -7.83
C LEU A 350 -12.60 -1.73 -7.54
N ASP A 351 -13.51 -1.90 -6.56
CA ASP A 351 -14.46 -0.87 -6.14
C ASP A 351 -14.14 -0.39 -4.73
N ILE A 352 -13.96 0.92 -4.55
CA ILE A 352 -13.63 1.54 -3.27
C ILE A 352 -14.68 2.60 -2.97
N THR A 353 -15.40 2.44 -1.85
CA THR A 353 -16.38 3.41 -1.36
C THR A 353 -15.96 3.89 0.03
N GLY A 354 -15.57 5.15 0.16
CA GLY A 354 -14.96 5.66 1.40
C GLY A 354 -13.67 4.91 1.79
N GLY A 355 -13.06 5.27 2.90
CA GLY A 355 -11.83 4.60 3.38
C GLY A 355 -10.61 4.84 2.50
N GLY A 356 -9.70 3.84 2.39
CA GLY A 356 -8.49 4.08 1.60
C GLY A 356 -7.50 2.92 1.50
N ILE A 357 -6.50 3.15 0.64
CA ILE A 357 -5.33 2.31 0.46
C ILE A 357 -4.11 3.17 0.78
N ILE A 358 -3.41 2.89 1.86
CA ILE A 358 -2.36 3.77 2.36
C ILE A 358 -1.07 3.02 2.66
N ALA A 359 0.04 3.66 2.36
CA ALA A 359 1.37 3.13 2.61
C ALA A 359 2.34 4.25 3.03
N PRO A 360 1.97 5.12 3.98
CA PRO A 360 2.78 6.27 4.34
C PRO A 360 4.02 5.90 5.14
N THR A 361 4.99 6.84 5.21
CA THR A 361 6.13 6.76 6.11
C THR A 361 6.20 7.99 7.02
N GLN A 362 6.60 7.78 8.26
CA GLN A 362 6.91 8.84 9.23
C GLN A 362 8.36 8.77 9.73
N GLY A 363 9.24 8.13 8.97
CA GLY A 363 10.65 7.98 9.29
C GLY A 363 11.57 8.50 8.20
N ASN A 364 12.83 8.12 8.22
CA ASN A 364 13.80 8.44 7.18
C ASN A 364 13.77 7.47 5.99
N ARG A 365 12.83 6.52 5.97
CA ARG A 365 12.65 5.56 4.88
C ARG A 365 11.71 6.10 3.81
N ILE A 366 11.88 5.62 2.59
CA ILE A 366 10.92 5.85 1.52
C ILE A 366 9.61 5.12 1.86
N ALA A 367 8.48 5.77 1.61
CA ALA A 367 7.15 5.16 1.76
C ALA A 367 7.02 3.93 0.85
N ASN A 368 6.21 2.96 1.27
CA ASN A 368 6.02 1.74 0.50
C ASN A 368 5.33 2.01 -0.83
N ARG A 369 5.63 1.16 -1.80
CA ARG A 369 4.98 1.20 -3.11
C ARG A 369 3.55 0.66 -3.03
N ILE A 370 2.61 1.35 -3.68
CA ILE A 370 1.25 0.91 -3.91
C ILE A 370 1.10 0.51 -5.37
N GLU A 371 0.73 -0.73 -5.63
CA GLU A 371 0.44 -1.26 -6.95
C GLU A 371 -1.01 -1.73 -7.01
N LEU A 372 -1.81 -1.06 -7.83
CA LEU A 372 -3.19 -1.41 -8.08
C LEU A 372 -3.32 -1.91 -9.52
N HIS A 373 -3.44 -3.23 -9.66
CA HIS A 373 -3.65 -3.85 -10.96
C HIS A 373 -5.14 -4.18 -11.09
N ALA A 374 -5.90 -3.28 -11.72
CA ALA A 374 -7.33 -3.44 -11.91
C ALA A 374 -7.72 -3.22 -13.38
N ASP A 375 -8.51 -4.13 -13.97
CA ASP A 375 -9.01 -3.86 -15.31
C ASP A 375 -10.03 -2.71 -15.27
N VAL A 376 -10.89 -2.70 -14.26
CA VAL A 376 -11.78 -1.58 -13.94
C VAL A 376 -11.53 -1.14 -12.50
N LEU A 377 -11.12 0.11 -12.31
CA LEU A 377 -11.02 0.75 -11.00
C LEU A 377 -12.11 1.81 -10.87
N THR A 378 -12.92 1.69 -9.82
CA THR A 378 -13.96 2.68 -9.48
C THR A 378 -13.78 3.13 -8.03
N THR A 379 -13.82 4.43 -7.80
CA THR A 379 -13.91 4.99 -6.46
C THR A 379 -15.13 5.88 -6.32
N SER A 380 -15.70 5.92 -5.13
CA SER A 380 -16.80 6.83 -4.79
C SER A 380 -16.67 7.33 -3.36
N PRO A 381 -17.09 8.58 -3.08
CA PRO A 381 -17.11 9.10 -1.72
C PRO A 381 -18.08 8.26 -0.88
N GLY A 382 -17.67 7.98 0.37
CA GLY A 382 -18.54 7.31 1.34
C GLY A 382 -19.51 8.31 1.99
N THR A 383 -20.69 7.85 2.34
CA THR A 383 -21.54 8.55 3.31
C THR A 383 -21.28 7.91 4.66
N ARG A 384 -20.79 8.67 5.64
CA ARG A 384 -20.54 8.16 6.99
C ARG A 384 -21.82 7.61 7.59
N ALA A 385 -22.04 6.32 7.44
CA ALA A 385 -22.97 5.61 8.30
C ALA A 385 -22.32 5.60 9.69
N GLY A 386 -23.05 6.04 10.73
CA GLY A 386 -22.55 6.27 12.08
C GLY A 386 -22.05 5.02 12.83
N GLY A 387 -21.25 4.18 12.19
CA GLY A 387 -20.53 3.07 12.80
C GLY A 387 -19.16 3.56 13.26
N THR A 388 -18.90 3.49 14.53
CA THR A 388 -17.55 3.62 15.07
C THR A 388 -16.73 2.44 14.58
N LEU A 389 -15.81 2.67 13.62
CA LEU A 389 -14.64 1.80 13.49
C LEU A 389 -14.09 1.57 14.90
N ALA A 390 -13.86 0.33 15.28
CA ALA A 390 -13.15 0.01 16.52
C ALA A 390 -11.77 0.72 16.44
N ALA A 391 -11.71 1.93 17.04
CA ALA A 391 -10.60 2.86 17.09
C ALA A 391 -9.81 3.01 15.77
N PRO A 392 -10.00 4.08 15.00
CA PRO A 392 -9.13 4.36 13.89
C PRO A 392 -7.72 4.63 14.44
N ARG A 393 -6.82 3.69 14.26
CA ARG A 393 -5.39 3.89 14.54
C ARG A 393 -4.74 4.83 13.54
N ILE A 394 -5.42 5.16 12.44
CA ILE A 394 -4.87 5.91 11.32
C ILE A 394 -5.57 7.26 11.26
N LEU A 395 -4.87 8.26 11.80
CA LEU A 395 -5.32 9.65 11.90
C LEU A 395 -5.32 10.42 10.55
N ASP A 396 -4.86 9.84 9.46
CA ASP A 396 -4.60 10.58 8.22
C ASP A 396 -5.70 10.48 7.15
N VAL A 397 -6.80 9.80 7.39
CA VAL A 397 -8.00 9.96 6.56
C VAL A 397 -8.77 11.17 7.11
N ALA A 398 -8.26 12.35 6.81
CA ALA A 398 -8.78 13.62 7.35
C ALA A 398 -10.22 13.91 6.94
N ASP A 399 -10.71 13.32 5.87
CA ASP A 399 -12.08 13.47 5.39
C ASP A 399 -12.69 12.09 5.07
N PRO A 400 -13.56 11.57 5.94
CA PRO A 400 -14.22 10.28 5.71
C PRO A 400 -15.18 10.26 4.51
N SER A 401 -15.48 11.42 3.92
CA SER A 401 -16.28 11.54 2.71
C SER A 401 -15.45 11.28 1.43
N ARG A 402 -14.12 11.21 1.52
CA ARG A 402 -13.24 11.00 0.37
C ARG A 402 -12.56 9.63 0.44
N VAL A 403 -12.20 9.11 -0.72
CA VAL A 403 -11.29 7.96 -0.83
C VAL A 403 -9.85 8.45 -0.83
N VAL A 404 -8.95 7.80 -0.08
CA VAL A 404 -7.54 8.16 -0.03
C VAL A 404 -6.68 7.01 -0.54
N ILE A 405 -5.84 7.29 -1.55
CA ILE A 405 -4.79 6.39 -2.02
C ILE A 405 -3.47 7.12 -1.79
N SER A 406 -2.71 6.74 -0.75
CA SER A 406 -1.57 7.56 -0.31
C SER A 406 -0.31 6.74 -0.04
N SER A 407 0.80 7.17 -0.64
CA SER A 407 2.16 6.73 -0.33
C SER A 407 3.03 7.95 -0.01
N SER A 408 2.59 8.77 0.93
CA SER A 408 3.20 10.04 1.30
C SER A 408 4.25 9.89 2.40
N SER A 409 5.11 10.90 2.55
CA SER A 409 6.11 10.97 3.61
C SER A 409 5.89 12.21 4.48
N GLY A 410 5.71 11.97 5.78
CA GLY A 410 5.59 13.01 6.80
C GLY A 410 6.92 13.46 7.43
N SER A 411 8.04 12.84 7.06
CA SER A 411 9.34 13.09 7.70
C SER A 411 10.51 13.07 6.69
N THR A 412 11.72 12.78 7.14
CA THR A 412 12.94 12.85 6.31
C THR A 412 13.00 11.82 5.17
N GLY A 413 12.16 10.78 5.20
CA GLY A 413 12.04 9.81 4.11
C GLY A 413 11.35 10.39 2.88
N GLY A 414 11.56 9.78 1.72
CA GLY A 414 10.86 10.14 0.49
C GLY A 414 9.43 9.56 0.44
N ALA A 415 8.58 10.18 -0.35
CA ALA A 415 7.31 9.56 -0.74
C ALA A 415 7.55 8.36 -1.68
N GLY A 416 6.63 7.41 -1.68
CA GLY A 416 6.73 6.21 -2.50
C GLY A 416 6.13 6.38 -3.89
N MET A 417 5.79 5.25 -4.50
CA MET A 417 5.19 5.22 -5.84
C MET A 417 3.77 4.65 -5.78
N ILE A 418 2.87 5.26 -6.52
CA ILE A 418 1.54 4.71 -6.79
C ILE A 418 1.46 4.37 -8.28
N SER A 419 1.19 3.10 -8.58
CA SER A 419 1.01 2.61 -9.94
C SER A 419 -0.38 2.00 -10.11
N ILE A 420 -1.16 2.52 -11.04
CA ILE A 420 -2.51 2.02 -11.36
C ILE A 420 -2.49 1.54 -12.81
N THR A 421 -2.61 0.23 -13.00
CA THR A 421 -2.56 -0.44 -14.30
C THR A 421 -3.59 -1.56 -14.36
N GLY A 422 -3.74 -2.19 -15.52
CA GLY A 422 -4.65 -3.32 -15.67
C GLY A 422 -4.10 -4.63 -15.14
N VAL A 423 -4.93 -5.64 -15.17
CA VAL A 423 -4.58 -7.02 -14.82
C VAL A 423 -4.05 -7.71 -16.06
N SER A 424 -2.87 -8.28 -15.95
CA SER A 424 -2.43 -9.29 -16.91
C SER A 424 -2.93 -10.66 -16.44
N GLY A 425 -3.08 -11.60 -17.38
CA GLY A 425 -3.27 -13.01 -17.05
C GLY A 425 -2.19 -13.54 -16.09
N PRO A 426 -2.03 -14.83 -15.88
CA PRO A 426 -1.00 -15.40 -15.02
C PRO A 426 0.40 -15.11 -15.61
N ILE A 427 0.88 -13.89 -15.42
CA ILE A 427 2.17 -13.42 -15.89
C ILE A 427 3.10 -13.24 -14.69
N PRO A 428 4.37 -13.65 -14.80
CA PRO A 428 5.40 -13.33 -13.80
C PRO A 428 5.49 -11.83 -13.57
N ASP A 429 5.86 -11.42 -12.37
CA ASP A 429 5.98 -10.01 -11.94
C ASP A 429 6.98 -9.16 -12.79
N ASP A 430 7.65 -9.76 -13.76
CA ASP A 430 8.67 -9.12 -14.61
C ASP A 430 8.12 -8.56 -15.94
N VAL A 431 6.85 -8.77 -16.25
CA VAL A 431 6.25 -8.27 -17.51
C VAL A 431 5.46 -7.00 -17.20
N PRO A 432 5.62 -5.93 -18.01
CA PRO A 432 4.84 -4.73 -17.81
C PRO A 432 3.34 -5.06 -17.87
N TYR A 433 2.61 -4.68 -16.82
CA TYR A 433 1.17 -4.87 -16.77
C TYR A 433 0.47 -4.08 -17.87
N PRO A 434 -0.57 -4.63 -18.49
CA PRO A 434 -1.32 -3.92 -19.52
C PRO A 434 -2.03 -2.69 -18.90
N PRO A 435 -2.42 -1.72 -19.70
CA PRO A 435 -3.29 -0.65 -19.23
C PRO A 435 -4.66 -1.18 -18.78
N SER A 436 -5.27 -0.56 -17.76
CA SER A 436 -6.65 -0.79 -17.34
C SER A 436 -7.64 -0.57 -18.50
N SER A 437 -8.81 -1.19 -18.46
CA SER A 437 -9.89 -0.82 -19.37
C SER A 437 -10.44 0.55 -19.01
N THR A 438 -10.63 0.83 -17.71
CA THR A 438 -11.20 2.08 -17.23
C THR A 438 -10.67 2.40 -15.84
N ILE A 439 -10.36 3.67 -15.59
CA ILE A 439 -10.07 4.22 -14.27
C ILE A 439 -11.06 5.37 -14.04
N ARG A 440 -11.95 5.22 -13.04
CA ARG A 440 -12.90 6.26 -12.65
C ARG A 440 -12.73 6.59 -11.17
N LEU A 441 -12.24 7.80 -10.90
CA LEU A 441 -12.02 8.29 -9.55
C LEU A 441 -12.99 9.43 -9.24
N THR A 442 -13.80 9.27 -8.20
CA THR A 442 -14.75 10.27 -7.75
C THR A 442 -14.50 10.60 -6.29
N GLY A 443 -14.32 11.89 -5.97
CA GLY A 443 -14.06 12.33 -4.61
C GLY A 443 -12.84 11.66 -3.98
N THR A 444 -11.76 11.53 -4.74
CA THR A 444 -10.58 10.75 -4.37
C THR A 444 -9.34 11.62 -4.25
N ASP A 445 -8.48 11.32 -3.29
CA ASP A 445 -7.16 11.90 -3.14
C ASP A 445 -6.10 10.83 -3.41
N VAL A 446 -5.26 11.05 -4.45
CA VAL A 446 -4.13 10.18 -4.80
C VAL A 446 -2.84 10.93 -4.51
N LEU A 447 -2.12 10.52 -3.45
CA LEU A 447 -1.10 11.35 -2.82
C LEU A 447 0.25 10.63 -2.74
N THR A 448 1.30 11.28 -3.25
CA THR A 448 2.70 10.92 -2.99
C THR A 448 3.49 12.15 -2.53
N ASP A 449 2.88 12.89 -1.62
CA ASP A 449 3.44 14.13 -1.10
C ASP A 449 4.57 13.87 -0.10
N THR A 450 5.55 14.77 -0.04
CA THR A 450 6.52 14.82 1.04
C THR A 450 6.52 16.18 1.72
N SER A 451 6.43 16.17 3.04
CA SER A 451 6.47 17.38 3.86
C SER A 451 7.87 17.71 4.40
N SER A 452 8.87 16.92 4.02
CA SER A 452 10.23 17.00 4.55
C SER A 452 11.29 16.95 3.44
N ILE A 453 12.56 16.76 3.85
CA ILE A 453 13.73 16.70 2.96
C ILE A 453 13.74 15.51 1.99
N GLY A 454 12.82 14.57 2.12
CA GLY A 454 12.70 13.40 1.26
C GLY A 454 12.38 13.75 -0.20
N LEU A 455 12.57 12.79 -1.09
CA LEU A 455 12.19 12.90 -2.50
C LEU A 455 10.67 12.89 -2.65
N GLY A 456 10.14 13.64 -3.60
CA GLY A 456 8.76 13.51 -4.04
C GLY A 456 8.52 12.12 -4.64
N GLY A 457 7.32 11.59 -4.49
CA GLY A 457 6.96 10.29 -5.03
C GLY A 457 6.58 10.34 -6.51
N ARG A 458 6.13 9.21 -7.03
CA ARG A 458 5.67 9.10 -8.40
C ARG A 458 4.25 8.54 -8.47
N ILE A 459 3.42 9.13 -9.32
CA ILE A 459 2.09 8.60 -9.64
C ILE A 459 2.04 8.25 -11.11
N GLU A 460 1.66 7.01 -11.40
CA GLU A 460 1.50 6.51 -12.75
C GLU A 460 0.13 5.84 -12.90
N MET A 461 -0.67 6.29 -13.87
CA MET A 461 -1.95 5.68 -14.22
C MET A 461 -2.01 5.38 -15.70
N ARG A 462 -2.37 4.14 -16.04
CA ARG A 462 -2.48 3.70 -17.43
C ARG A 462 -3.82 3.04 -17.71
N ALA A 463 -4.56 3.58 -18.67
CA ALA A 463 -5.78 2.99 -19.18
C ALA A 463 -5.79 2.93 -20.71
N ARG A 464 -6.33 1.87 -21.30
CA ARG A 464 -6.61 1.82 -22.75
C ARG A 464 -7.89 2.57 -23.11
N GLY A 465 -8.86 2.61 -22.18
CA GLY A 465 -10.08 3.39 -22.26
C GLY A 465 -9.95 4.72 -21.49
N PRO A 466 -11.01 5.19 -20.85
CA PRO A 466 -10.99 6.48 -20.17
C PRO A 466 -10.29 6.45 -18.80
N ILE A 467 -9.63 7.57 -18.46
CA ILE A 467 -9.37 8.02 -17.10
C ILE A 467 -10.32 9.16 -16.81
N GLU A 468 -11.26 8.96 -15.88
CA GLU A 468 -12.26 9.95 -15.46
C GLU A 468 -12.00 10.37 -14.01
N LEU A 469 -11.78 11.65 -13.80
CA LEU A 469 -11.43 12.26 -12.52
C LEU A 469 -12.51 13.27 -12.15
N HIS A 470 -13.40 12.92 -11.22
CA HIS A 470 -14.47 13.79 -10.75
C HIS A 470 -14.17 14.27 -9.34
N ASN A 471 -13.96 15.56 -9.17
CA ASN A 471 -13.58 16.14 -7.87
C ASN A 471 -12.43 15.39 -7.20
N THR A 472 -11.43 15.02 -7.99
CA THR A 472 -10.29 14.18 -7.61
C THR A 472 -9.02 15.01 -7.55
N ASN A 473 -8.22 14.79 -6.48
CA ASN A 473 -6.92 15.43 -6.36
C ASN A 473 -5.82 14.38 -6.55
N ILE A 474 -4.86 14.71 -7.39
CA ILE A 474 -3.65 13.89 -7.61
C ILE A 474 -2.46 14.75 -7.27
N SER A 475 -1.68 14.37 -6.26
CA SER A 475 -0.55 15.20 -5.84
C SER A 475 0.73 14.44 -5.58
N ALA A 476 1.83 15.05 -5.99
CA ALA A 476 3.20 14.62 -5.76
C ALA A 476 4.04 15.83 -5.30
N ASN A 477 3.55 16.56 -4.30
CA ASN A 477 4.11 17.82 -3.85
C ASN A 477 5.32 17.62 -2.92
N VAL A 478 6.25 18.58 -2.97
CA VAL A 478 7.36 18.69 -2.04
C VAL A 478 7.23 20.01 -1.27
N THR A 479 6.97 19.94 0.03
CA THR A 479 6.64 21.13 0.83
C THR A 479 7.74 21.55 1.81
N ASP A 480 8.91 20.93 1.79
CA ASP A 480 10.04 21.30 2.67
C ASP A 480 10.66 22.66 2.29
N LEU A 481 10.85 23.50 3.31
CA LEU A 481 11.43 24.84 3.16
C LEU A 481 12.94 24.90 3.42
N ARG A 482 13.56 23.79 3.86
CA ARG A 482 14.98 23.81 4.26
C ARG A 482 15.90 23.79 3.05
N PRO A 483 16.98 24.60 3.02
CA PRO A 483 18.00 24.51 1.99
C PRO A 483 18.75 23.17 2.14
N GLN A 484 18.68 22.34 1.11
CA GLN A 484 19.40 21.05 1.09
C GLN A 484 20.50 21.07 0.05
N SER A 485 21.67 20.69 0.50
CA SER A 485 22.80 20.29 -0.33
C SER A 485 22.89 18.77 -0.28
N VAL A 486 22.27 18.07 -1.21
CA VAL A 486 22.51 16.64 -1.40
C VAL A 486 22.71 16.40 -2.89
N ASN A 487 23.86 15.82 -3.21
CA ASN A 487 24.35 15.42 -4.52
C ASN A 487 23.31 15.25 -5.67
N GLY A 488 23.04 16.32 -6.38
CA GLY A 488 22.89 16.38 -7.84
C GLY A 488 21.79 15.58 -8.57
N GLN A 489 20.88 14.86 -7.91
CA GLN A 489 19.75 14.18 -8.57
C GLN A 489 18.45 14.42 -7.82
N GLU A 490 17.94 15.64 -7.94
CA GLU A 490 16.84 16.09 -7.12
C GLU A 490 15.63 16.39 -8.01
N GLN A 491 14.72 15.42 -8.10
CA GLN A 491 13.42 15.66 -8.73
C GLN A 491 12.33 15.63 -7.67
N SER A 492 11.45 16.63 -7.73
CA SER A 492 10.12 16.57 -7.12
C SER A 492 9.32 15.45 -7.78
N GLY A 493 8.25 15.04 -7.13
CA GLY A 493 7.42 13.94 -7.61
C GLY A 493 6.81 14.16 -8.99
N ASN A 494 6.81 13.15 -9.82
CA ASN A 494 6.26 13.18 -11.18
C ASN A 494 4.88 12.52 -11.23
N ILE A 495 4.02 13.04 -12.12
CA ILE A 495 2.67 12.51 -12.37
C ILE A 495 2.53 12.21 -13.85
N ASP A 496 2.29 10.93 -14.17
CA ASP A 496 2.16 10.43 -15.53
C ASP A 496 0.80 9.74 -15.70
N LEU A 497 -0.07 10.30 -16.57
CA LEU A 497 -1.37 9.72 -16.92
C LEU A 497 -1.41 9.38 -18.41
N SER A 498 -1.76 8.16 -18.75
CA SER A 498 -1.87 7.69 -20.13
C SER A 498 -3.18 6.95 -20.35
N ALA A 499 -4.00 7.39 -21.33
CA ALA A 499 -5.34 6.84 -21.54
C ALA A 499 -5.82 6.92 -22.99
N GLY A 500 -6.98 6.29 -23.27
CA GLY A 500 -7.76 6.58 -24.48
C GLY A 500 -8.32 7.99 -24.47
N ASN A 501 -8.94 8.36 -23.34
CA ASN A 501 -9.43 9.72 -23.03
C ASN A 501 -9.06 10.08 -21.59
N ILE A 502 -8.79 11.36 -21.34
CA ILE A 502 -8.62 11.90 -20.00
C ILE A 502 -9.68 12.98 -19.78
N LEU A 503 -10.54 12.78 -18.78
CA LEU A 503 -11.55 13.73 -18.35
C LEU A 503 -11.27 14.15 -16.90
N MET A 504 -11.15 15.45 -16.67
CA MET A 504 -11.07 16.06 -15.35
C MET A 504 -12.23 17.04 -15.15
N GLU A 505 -13.07 16.79 -14.16
CA GLU A 505 -14.17 17.65 -13.74
C GLU A 505 -14.03 18.02 -12.27
N GLY A 506 -13.56 19.23 -11.99
CA GLY A 506 -13.18 19.67 -10.65
C GLY A 506 -11.91 18.98 -10.13
N GLY A 507 -11.49 19.35 -8.90
CA GLY A 507 -10.25 18.83 -8.31
C GLY A 507 -8.98 19.35 -8.97
N GLY A 508 -7.87 18.58 -8.86
CA GLY A 508 -6.60 19.05 -9.42
C GLY A 508 -5.50 18.00 -9.53
N ILE A 509 -4.53 18.31 -10.39
CA ILE A 509 -3.24 17.60 -10.48
C ILE A 509 -2.15 18.58 -10.04
N SER A 510 -1.33 18.19 -9.06
CA SER A 510 -0.33 19.07 -8.46
C SER A 510 1.02 18.36 -8.26
N ALA A 511 2.08 18.93 -8.85
CA ALA A 511 3.47 18.56 -8.63
C ALA A 511 4.28 19.77 -8.11
N LEU A 512 3.77 20.41 -7.06
CA LEU A 512 4.24 21.69 -6.54
C LEU A 512 5.50 21.52 -5.68
N THR A 513 6.43 22.49 -5.74
CA THR A 513 7.54 22.61 -4.79
C THR A 513 7.46 23.90 -3.97
N ARG A 514 7.89 23.83 -2.69
CA ARG A 514 8.05 25.00 -1.82
C ARG A 514 9.48 25.27 -1.41
N GLY A 515 10.39 24.34 -1.66
CA GLY A 515 11.79 24.41 -1.25
C GLY A 515 12.74 24.92 -2.32
N THR A 516 13.98 24.46 -2.26
CA THR A 516 15.04 24.76 -3.21
C THR A 516 15.07 23.79 -4.42
N ARG A 517 14.33 22.68 -4.34
CA ARG A 517 14.24 21.70 -5.41
C ARG A 517 13.31 22.18 -6.52
N SER A 518 13.58 21.75 -7.75
CA SER A 518 12.67 21.99 -8.87
C SER A 518 11.34 21.25 -8.67
N GLY A 519 10.25 21.82 -9.17
CA GLY A 519 8.95 21.19 -9.24
C GLY A 519 8.99 19.88 -10.04
N GLY A 520 8.07 18.98 -9.74
CA GLY A 520 7.90 17.76 -10.50
C GLY A 520 7.19 18.01 -11.84
N ASN A 521 7.31 17.06 -12.75
CA ASN A 521 6.68 17.16 -14.05
C ASN A 521 5.30 16.50 -14.04
N VAL A 522 4.38 17.06 -14.83
CA VAL A 522 3.07 16.48 -15.10
C VAL A 522 2.96 16.13 -16.58
N SER A 523 2.68 14.88 -16.88
CA SER A 523 2.53 14.36 -18.24
C SER A 523 1.15 13.73 -18.41
N LEU A 524 0.36 14.26 -19.35
CA LEU A 524 -0.93 13.71 -19.75
C LEU A 524 -0.85 13.26 -21.20
N SER A 525 -1.14 12.00 -21.47
CA SER A 525 -1.14 11.44 -22.83
C SER A 525 -2.47 10.75 -23.09
N ALA A 526 -3.25 11.25 -24.04
CA ALA A 526 -4.51 10.65 -24.44
C ALA A 526 -4.52 10.35 -25.95
N ALA A 527 -5.01 9.16 -26.31
CA ALA A 527 -5.10 8.78 -27.73
C ALA A 527 -6.20 9.55 -28.48
N GLN A 528 -7.21 10.08 -27.79
CA GLN A 528 -8.38 10.74 -28.40
C GLN A 528 -8.62 12.14 -27.87
N SER A 529 -8.68 12.36 -26.55
CA SER A 529 -8.95 13.69 -26.01
C SER A 529 -8.50 13.86 -24.56
N VAL A 530 -8.11 15.10 -24.23
CA VAL A 530 -7.97 15.59 -22.86
C VAL A 530 -8.99 16.70 -22.65
N THR A 531 -9.85 16.57 -21.66
CA THR A 531 -10.81 17.59 -21.24
C THR A 531 -10.56 17.94 -19.78
N VAL A 532 -10.44 19.25 -19.49
CA VAL A 532 -10.24 19.80 -18.14
C VAL A 532 -11.32 20.86 -17.91
N SER A 533 -12.20 20.63 -16.95
CA SER A 533 -13.40 21.46 -16.77
C SER A 533 -13.77 21.70 -15.30
N ASP A 534 -14.74 22.55 -15.07
CA ASP A 534 -15.44 22.77 -13.80
C ASP A 534 -14.54 23.16 -12.62
N GLY A 535 -13.59 24.07 -12.89
CA GLY A 535 -12.64 24.55 -11.89
C GLY A 535 -11.43 23.64 -11.71
N ALA A 536 -11.27 22.62 -12.54
CA ALA A 536 -10.11 21.74 -12.46
C ALA A 536 -8.80 22.50 -12.71
N ALA A 537 -7.75 22.12 -11.96
CA ALA A 537 -6.45 22.76 -12.04
C ALA A 537 -5.32 21.75 -12.27
N ILE A 538 -4.39 22.10 -13.16
CA ILE A 538 -3.14 21.35 -13.35
C ILE A 538 -1.98 22.27 -13.00
N SER A 539 -1.13 21.90 -12.04
CA SER A 539 -0.06 22.75 -11.56
C SER A 539 1.24 22.00 -11.35
N ALA A 540 2.32 22.52 -11.90
CA ALA A 540 3.69 22.12 -11.60
C ALA A 540 4.50 23.34 -11.07
N SER A 541 3.86 24.19 -10.28
CA SER A 541 4.36 25.50 -9.85
C SER A 541 5.39 25.42 -8.72
N SER A 542 6.14 26.51 -8.52
CA SER A 542 7.09 26.69 -7.41
C SER A 542 6.76 27.93 -6.59
N THR A 543 6.66 27.75 -5.28
CA THR A 543 6.56 28.90 -4.36
C THR A 543 7.87 29.18 -3.62
N GLY A 544 8.88 28.33 -3.83
CA GLY A 544 10.22 28.44 -3.22
C GLY A 544 11.30 28.92 -4.18
N LEU A 545 12.55 28.60 -3.85
CA LEU A 545 13.74 28.95 -4.64
C LEU A 545 14.02 27.95 -5.80
N GLY A 546 13.38 26.79 -5.79
CA GLY A 546 13.47 25.83 -6.90
C GLY A 546 12.62 26.26 -8.09
N ASN A 547 13.07 25.93 -9.31
CA ASN A 547 12.30 26.22 -10.51
C ASN A 547 10.97 25.45 -10.52
N ALA A 548 9.97 25.96 -11.19
CA ALA A 548 8.75 25.21 -11.48
C ALA A 548 9.05 23.99 -12.38
N GLY A 549 8.21 22.96 -12.30
CA GLY A 549 8.28 21.80 -13.18
C GLY A 549 7.55 22.04 -14.51
N ASN A 550 7.64 21.09 -15.42
CA ASN A 550 7.02 21.19 -16.73
C ASN A 550 5.67 20.47 -16.80
N ILE A 551 4.79 20.96 -17.68
CA ILE A 551 3.52 20.30 -18.02
C ILE A 551 3.55 19.95 -19.50
N THR A 552 3.35 18.66 -19.81
CA THR A 552 3.25 18.18 -21.20
C THR A 552 1.91 17.49 -21.39
N ILE A 553 1.11 17.93 -22.36
CA ILE A 553 -0.19 17.35 -22.69
C ILE A 553 -0.21 16.96 -24.16
N ASN A 554 -0.30 15.67 -24.44
CA ASN A 554 -0.51 15.09 -25.76
C ASN A 554 -1.94 14.56 -25.83
N SER A 555 -2.84 15.29 -26.48
CA SER A 555 -4.28 15.01 -26.36
C SER A 555 -4.90 14.29 -27.56
N GLY A 556 -4.07 13.71 -28.44
CA GLY A 556 -4.58 13.13 -29.68
C GLY A 556 -5.31 14.17 -30.52
N PRO A 557 -6.53 13.90 -31.03
CA PRO A 557 -7.28 14.89 -31.82
C PRO A 557 -7.63 16.19 -31.09
N ARG A 558 -8.07 16.16 -29.82
CA ARG A 558 -8.73 17.32 -29.22
C ARG A 558 -8.30 17.57 -27.78
N PHE A 559 -8.01 18.85 -27.52
CA PHE A 559 -7.82 19.37 -26.17
C PHE A 559 -8.89 20.44 -25.87
N LEU A 560 -9.53 20.33 -24.70
CA LEU A 560 -10.47 21.31 -24.18
C LEU A 560 -10.13 21.70 -22.75
N ALA A 561 -10.00 22.98 -22.46
CA ALA A 561 -9.96 23.56 -21.13
C ALA A 561 -11.12 24.52 -20.96
N GLN A 562 -12.06 24.21 -20.05
CA GLN A 562 -13.24 25.06 -19.80
C GLN A 562 -13.36 25.36 -18.31
N ASN A 563 -13.36 26.64 -17.94
CA ASN A 563 -13.32 27.11 -16.55
C ASN A 563 -12.17 26.40 -15.78
N ALA A 564 -10.97 26.34 -16.38
CA ALA A 564 -9.87 25.54 -15.87
C ALA A 564 -8.55 26.33 -15.89
N SER A 565 -7.57 25.89 -15.07
CA SER A 565 -6.25 26.50 -15.02
C SER A 565 -5.13 25.49 -15.20
N ILE A 566 -4.10 25.89 -15.98
CA ILE A 566 -2.88 25.10 -16.19
C ILE A 566 -1.69 26.02 -15.93
N THR A 567 -0.87 25.69 -14.92
CA THR A 567 0.15 26.63 -14.44
C THR A 567 1.47 25.96 -14.09
N THR A 568 2.56 26.64 -14.49
CA THR A 568 3.94 26.35 -14.05
C THR A 568 4.57 27.64 -13.50
N GLU A 569 3.81 28.37 -12.70
CA GLU A 569 4.23 29.65 -12.14
C GLU A 569 5.32 29.49 -11.08
N ALA A 570 6.21 30.47 -10.97
CA ALA A 570 7.23 30.49 -9.92
C ALA A 570 7.28 31.83 -9.18
N ASN A 571 7.37 31.80 -7.84
CA ASN A 571 7.42 33.02 -7.03
C ASN A 571 8.82 33.59 -6.89
N GLN A 572 9.84 32.75 -6.77
CA GLN A 572 11.22 33.17 -6.47
C GLN A 572 12.26 32.62 -7.48
N ALA A 573 11.83 31.77 -8.40
CA ALA A 573 12.67 31.06 -9.35
C ALA A 573 12.10 31.17 -10.76
N SER A 574 12.67 30.43 -11.73
CA SER A 574 12.16 30.37 -13.08
C SER A 574 10.90 29.51 -13.21
N GLY A 575 10.01 29.88 -14.11
CA GLY A 575 8.83 29.11 -14.49
C GLY A 575 9.23 27.84 -15.28
N GLY A 576 8.35 26.85 -15.28
CA GLY A 576 8.51 25.67 -16.12
C GLY A 576 7.75 25.82 -17.45
N ASP A 577 8.10 24.99 -18.41
CA ASP A 577 7.47 25.02 -19.73
C ASP A 577 6.09 24.34 -19.74
N ILE A 578 5.17 24.82 -20.58
CA ILE A 578 3.91 24.14 -20.88
C ILE A 578 3.85 23.84 -22.37
N ILE A 579 3.69 22.55 -22.69
CA ILE A 579 3.54 22.09 -24.07
C ILE A 579 2.18 21.39 -24.20
N ILE A 580 1.32 21.84 -25.07
CA ILE A 580 0.04 21.21 -25.39
C ILE A 580 0.01 20.92 -26.89
N GLN A 581 -0.11 19.63 -27.22
CA GLN A 581 -0.20 19.15 -28.60
C GLN A 581 -1.54 18.48 -28.84
N ALA A 582 -2.16 18.78 -29.96
CA ALA A 582 -3.35 18.13 -30.46
C ALA A 582 -3.34 18.05 -31.99
N ILE A 583 -3.98 17.06 -32.58
CA ILE A 583 -4.02 16.94 -34.05
C ILE A 583 -4.96 17.96 -34.62
N ASP A 584 -6.21 18.01 -34.13
CA ASP A 584 -7.27 18.82 -34.71
C ASP A 584 -7.41 20.18 -34.01
N SER A 585 -7.58 20.21 -32.68
CA SER A 585 -7.93 21.45 -32.00
C SER A 585 -7.47 21.55 -30.57
N ILE A 586 -7.06 22.75 -30.18
CA ILE A 586 -6.87 23.22 -28.80
C ILE A 586 -7.88 24.34 -28.55
N ARG A 587 -8.75 24.16 -27.54
CA ARG A 587 -9.76 25.12 -27.17
C ARG A 587 -9.70 25.48 -25.69
N PHE A 588 -9.66 26.79 -25.42
CA PHE A 588 -9.80 27.36 -24.09
C PHE A 588 -11.07 28.20 -24.00
N ILE A 589 -11.88 27.98 -22.95
CA ILE A 589 -13.10 28.75 -22.64
C ILE A 589 -13.02 29.15 -21.16
N ASN A 590 -12.98 30.45 -20.86
CA ASN A 590 -12.75 30.95 -19.50
C ASN A 590 -11.53 30.27 -18.84
N GLY A 591 -10.48 30.03 -19.62
CA GLY A 591 -9.31 29.28 -19.20
C GLY A 591 -8.11 30.16 -18.89
N ARG A 592 -7.24 29.67 -17.99
CA ARG A 592 -5.94 30.26 -17.69
C ARG A 592 -4.81 29.28 -17.99
N LEU A 593 -3.89 29.70 -18.84
CA LEU A 593 -2.63 29.03 -19.13
C LEU A 593 -1.49 29.97 -18.75
N SER A 594 -0.63 29.59 -17.76
CA SER A 594 0.34 30.57 -17.24
C SER A 594 1.65 29.90 -16.81
N THR A 595 2.76 30.48 -17.29
CA THR A 595 4.13 30.19 -16.89
C THR A 595 4.78 31.41 -16.23
N SER A 596 3.98 32.32 -15.68
CA SER A 596 4.43 33.61 -15.19
C SER A 596 5.30 33.51 -13.93
N VAL A 597 6.26 34.45 -13.77
CA VAL A 597 7.19 34.46 -12.64
C VAL A 597 7.22 35.82 -11.92
N LEU A 598 7.34 35.75 -10.59
CA LEU A 598 7.50 36.91 -9.73
C LEU A 598 8.95 37.13 -9.27
N GLY A 599 9.86 36.20 -9.61
CA GLY A 599 11.25 36.18 -9.16
C GLY A 599 12.12 37.33 -9.58
N GLY A 600 13.38 37.30 -9.14
CA GLY A 600 14.38 38.37 -9.39
C GLY A 600 14.89 38.45 -10.84
N PRO A 601 15.89 39.31 -11.10
CA PRO A 601 16.37 39.59 -12.47
C PRO A 601 16.93 38.37 -13.19
N ASP A 602 17.45 37.37 -12.45
CA ASP A 602 18.05 36.18 -13.03
C ASP A 602 17.02 35.08 -13.33
N THR A 603 15.72 35.33 -13.14
CA THR A 603 14.65 34.38 -13.42
C THR A 603 14.05 34.59 -14.80
N SER A 604 13.40 33.55 -15.36
CA SER A 604 12.67 33.63 -16.60
C SER A 604 11.30 32.98 -16.49
N GLY A 605 10.30 33.57 -17.12
CA GLY A 605 9.03 32.90 -17.39
C GLY A 605 9.30 31.66 -18.23
N GLY A 606 8.56 30.57 -17.97
CA GLY A 606 8.62 29.39 -18.82
C GLY A 606 7.99 29.61 -20.17
N ASN A 607 8.29 28.78 -21.14
CA ASN A 607 7.73 28.88 -22.47
C ASN A 607 6.37 28.19 -22.58
N ILE A 608 5.52 28.67 -23.48
CA ILE A 608 4.24 28.03 -23.81
C ILE A 608 4.27 27.65 -25.29
N THR A 609 3.98 26.39 -25.58
CA THR A 609 3.86 25.88 -26.94
C THR A 609 2.49 25.24 -27.13
N LEU A 610 1.73 25.71 -28.12
CA LEU A 610 0.46 25.15 -28.57
C LEU A 610 0.59 24.73 -30.03
N ASP A 611 0.33 23.43 -30.33
CA ASP A 611 0.57 22.83 -31.63
C ASP A 611 -0.62 21.97 -32.09
N PRO A 612 -1.71 22.57 -32.63
CA PRO A 612 -2.82 21.87 -33.28
C PRO A 612 -3.09 22.42 -34.70
N ALA A 613 -4.03 21.84 -35.44
CA ALA A 613 -4.56 22.45 -36.64
C ALA A 613 -5.34 23.76 -36.36
N VAL A 614 -6.10 23.83 -35.24
CA VAL A 614 -6.92 24.97 -34.84
C VAL A 614 -6.73 25.34 -33.38
N VAL A 615 -6.43 26.61 -33.07
CA VAL A 615 -6.50 27.14 -31.70
C VAL A 615 -7.68 28.07 -31.56
N THR A 616 -8.48 27.91 -30.50
CA THR A 616 -9.58 28.83 -30.16
C THR A 616 -9.45 29.28 -28.70
N LEU A 617 -9.44 30.60 -28.49
CA LEU A 617 -9.45 31.26 -27.19
C LEU A 617 -10.74 32.05 -27.00
N GLN A 618 -11.51 31.77 -25.95
CA GLN A 618 -12.72 32.48 -25.56
C GLN A 618 -12.62 32.91 -24.11
N ASN A 619 -12.56 34.21 -23.84
CA ASN A 619 -12.38 34.80 -22.52
C ASN A 619 -11.24 34.11 -21.74
N SER A 620 -10.10 33.93 -22.40
CA SER A 620 -9.01 33.08 -21.88
C SER A 620 -7.67 33.81 -21.87
N HIS A 621 -6.79 33.42 -20.96
CA HIS A 621 -5.51 34.06 -20.74
C HIS A 621 -4.35 33.08 -20.99
N VAL A 622 -3.42 33.48 -21.88
CA VAL A 622 -2.17 32.74 -22.14
C VAL A 622 -1.00 33.63 -21.74
N LEU A 623 -0.36 33.34 -20.62
CA LEU A 623 0.56 34.28 -19.96
C LEU A 623 1.93 33.61 -19.71
N ALA A 624 2.99 34.23 -20.23
CA ALA A 624 4.38 33.87 -19.95
C ALA A 624 5.14 35.10 -19.42
N GLN A 625 4.55 35.77 -18.42
CA GLN A 625 4.99 37.07 -17.93
C GLN A 625 6.08 36.98 -16.89
N ALA A 626 6.87 38.02 -16.70
CA ALA A 626 7.81 38.18 -15.62
C ALA A 626 7.67 39.56 -14.95
N VAL A 627 8.08 39.65 -13.65
CA VAL A 627 8.15 40.94 -12.96
C VAL A 627 9.53 41.57 -13.16
N GLN A 628 10.57 40.95 -12.64
CA GLN A 628 11.95 41.48 -12.73
C GLN A 628 12.79 40.71 -13.76
N GLY A 629 12.49 39.44 -13.97
CA GLY A 629 13.19 38.55 -14.87
C GLY A 629 12.76 38.70 -16.33
N GLN A 630 13.20 37.76 -17.15
CA GLN A 630 12.81 37.73 -18.56
C GLN A 630 11.43 37.07 -18.72
N GLY A 631 10.54 37.63 -19.55
CA GLY A 631 9.30 36.98 -19.98
C GLY A 631 9.61 35.71 -20.80
N GLY A 632 8.79 34.66 -20.64
CA GLY A 632 8.90 33.45 -21.46
C GLY A 632 8.36 33.64 -22.87
N ASN A 633 8.68 32.74 -23.78
CA ASN A 633 8.15 32.81 -25.15
C ASN A 633 6.82 32.04 -25.27
N ILE A 634 5.92 32.57 -26.09
CA ILE A 634 4.67 31.92 -26.46
C ILE A 634 4.73 31.58 -27.93
N THR A 635 4.67 30.30 -28.26
CA THR A 635 4.67 29.80 -29.63
C THR A 635 3.36 29.08 -29.91
N ILE A 636 2.62 29.54 -30.92
CA ILE A 636 1.38 28.93 -31.40
C ILE A 636 1.63 28.50 -32.84
N ILE A 637 1.62 27.21 -33.11
CA ILE A 637 1.77 26.61 -34.43
C ILE A 637 0.41 26.06 -34.83
N ALA A 638 -0.36 26.78 -35.63
CA ALA A 638 -1.73 26.39 -35.98
C ALA A 638 -2.10 26.84 -37.40
N GLY A 639 -2.80 26.01 -38.14
CA GLY A 639 -3.36 26.43 -39.44
C GLY A 639 -4.45 27.49 -39.31
N THR A 640 -5.11 27.58 -38.13
CA THR A 640 -6.09 28.62 -37.83
C THR A 640 -6.01 29.01 -36.37
N PHE A 641 -5.90 30.32 -36.12
CA PHE A 641 -5.93 30.89 -34.76
C PHE A 641 -7.11 31.83 -34.60
N LEU A 642 -7.98 31.59 -33.63
CA LEU A 642 -9.17 32.37 -33.30
C LEU A 642 -9.13 32.81 -31.84
N ALA A 643 -9.18 34.08 -31.57
CA ALA A 643 -9.29 34.66 -30.24
C ALA A 643 -10.36 35.74 -30.18
N ASP A 644 -11.18 35.74 -29.15
CA ASP A 644 -12.13 36.80 -28.90
C ASP A 644 -11.44 38.06 -28.31
N PRO A 645 -12.09 39.23 -28.32
CA PRO A 645 -11.49 40.46 -27.82
C PRO A 645 -11.20 40.47 -26.31
N THR A 646 -11.77 39.53 -25.54
CA THR A 646 -11.56 39.42 -24.09
C THR A 646 -10.39 38.52 -23.72
N SER A 647 -9.89 37.76 -24.69
CA SER A 647 -8.73 36.87 -24.49
C SER A 647 -7.42 37.65 -24.53
N VAL A 648 -6.48 37.26 -23.68
CA VAL A 648 -5.19 37.91 -23.50
C VAL A 648 -4.04 36.94 -23.76
N ILE A 649 -3.09 37.35 -24.61
CA ILE A 649 -1.81 36.65 -24.79
C ILE A 649 -0.69 37.61 -24.43
N SER A 650 0.16 37.29 -23.48
CA SER A 650 1.20 38.17 -23.00
C SER A 650 2.47 37.44 -22.57
N ALA A 651 3.58 37.85 -23.14
CA ALA A 651 4.94 37.41 -22.78
C ALA A 651 5.76 38.59 -22.19
N SER A 652 5.09 39.60 -21.64
CA SER A 652 5.72 40.85 -21.17
C SER A 652 6.52 40.65 -19.88
N SER A 653 7.58 41.44 -19.72
CA SER A 653 8.24 41.64 -18.43
C SER A 653 8.05 43.10 -17.98
N GLN A 654 7.81 43.28 -16.68
CA GLN A 654 7.61 44.61 -16.12
C GLN A 654 8.91 45.41 -16.07
N PHE A 655 10.00 44.80 -15.65
CA PHE A 655 11.31 45.45 -15.48
C PHE A 655 12.45 44.78 -16.25
N GLY A 656 12.25 43.54 -16.76
CA GLY A 656 13.22 42.82 -17.56
C GLY A 656 12.90 42.81 -19.05
N LEU A 657 13.50 41.90 -19.78
CA LEU A 657 13.23 41.71 -21.21
C LEU A 657 11.93 40.93 -21.41
N SER A 658 11.05 41.48 -22.26
CA SER A 658 9.87 40.73 -22.68
C SER A 658 10.25 39.55 -23.56
N GLY A 659 9.54 38.44 -23.42
CA GLY A 659 9.61 37.32 -24.35
C GLY A 659 8.89 37.60 -25.66
N ALA A 660 9.00 36.70 -26.62
CA ALA A 660 8.37 36.79 -27.92
C ALA A 660 7.01 36.06 -27.93
N VAL A 661 6.04 36.61 -28.63
CA VAL A 661 4.81 35.91 -29.01
C VAL A 661 4.88 35.61 -30.49
N ASN A 662 4.98 34.35 -30.86
CA ASN A 662 5.10 33.86 -32.22
C ASN A 662 3.87 33.03 -32.58
N ILE A 663 3.05 33.54 -33.53
CA ILE A 663 1.88 32.83 -34.03
C ILE A 663 2.15 32.50 -35.50
N GLN A 664 2.30 31.23 -35.80
CA GLN A 664 2.48 30.70 -37.14
C GLN A 664 1.16 30.09 -37.59
N SER A 665 0.52 30.71 -38.56
CA SER A 665 -0.78 30.30 -39.12
C SER A 665 -0.75 30.17 -40.63
#